data_8906f8f1e26e0e797e21a2ce74be51ed
#
_entry.id   8906f8f1e26e0e797e21a2ce74be51ed
#
_cell.length_a   1.000
_cell.length_b   1.000
_cell.length_c   1.000
_cell.angle_alpha   90.00
_cell.angle_beta   90.00
_cell.angle_gamma   90.00
#
_symmetry.space_group_name_H-M   'P 1'
#
loop_
_entity.id
_entity.type
_entity.pdbx_description
1 polymer ?
#
loop_
_entity_poly.entity_id
_entity_poly.type
_entity_poly.pdbx_seq_one_letter_code
_entity_poly.pdbx_strand_id
1 'polypeptide(L)'
;MNEDWFGHNNSTINFMTSSGDFAYRIFQTANPGKELGCTSQFGTIFGDNMFITSKQPKDGGASIEGGRLNVVDAKTMKVKAQFTDIGGGDGRAFLGVNDSVGYIGASNGIFLFDIKNLTVGDQLKGASNSGGLYNGQVGMMVRTKTYVFAVQQSKGVLVIDPLKHEIIKLIEGSFSTLTQSKDGSVWVGAGSRLLCIDPETLEETYLSLPDGLTIPDSWYAWTAGVLCASTQENAIYWTKGGGFSSGNEIYRYEIGNPSSMDKPFYTIPEKGRVLYVGAGLRVSPDDKLYISAFENFGSINYWQYVVDAKTGRQLGCYPLEPSYWFPAMHIFPDNEAPVVKDFTSIEAGINDAPITVSLKDMATDKDNIAEAIYKSVKSVSNESLLSASILGDNLTLTLKPDQTGEATVSVNFDSNGKIVTKDLKVTVKGKAVYLDKHELSLNVGEKSTLKVTVPEGVSAVWTSSNSNVASVVNGEITAVAQGSAKIIVSAGNEKDTCLVNVSLSVQSLTLDVESDTTRVQRDGTLQLKVKLHPEGAVLPELLWNSSNTKVAHVNNKGLVTAFADGLAVIKVMSADSSKMDSCVIKVLANIQSVSLPESISLNTNSNGKQHTYTLKPTFIPAKPTNTVVSWKSSNEDIVTVSEKGLITAIKAGEATITVTTEDGSKTAECKVNCVQWPDAVKLDLTFVSMKPGNTQQLTITTTPDSIGAVPMKYVSDTPDVVTVDKNGVLTAKKYCEAIITVSPLSGADVKATCKVAVEIPVTSIQLDKDTICQKPNTFAQLTATINPGDATFQELTWKSTSMSPVRVSSDGKVSFVRPGKSNVVVTSKYGGITDTCVIIVDSIHVESFELKQHEMTIDISKSGRLEWIYAPDDASQTMPDGR
;
A
#
# COMPACT_ATOMS: atom_id res chain seq x y z
N MET A 1 -10.30 -10.60 -7.25
CA MET A 1 -11.34 -10.52 -6.20
C MET A 1 -11.79 -9.07 -6.11
N ASN A 2 -13.09 -8.81 -5.92
CA ASN A 2 -13.63 -7.46 -5.76
C ASN A 2 -14.34 -7.35 -4.40
N GLU A 3 -14.03 -6.28 -3.66
CA GLU A 3 -14.61 -6.05 -2.32
C GLU A 3 -16.08 -5.69 -2.38
N ASP A 4 -16.48 -5.04 -3.47
CA ASP A 4 -17.75 -4.39 -3.69
C ASP A 4 -17.95 -3.12 -2.82
N TRP A 5 -18.93 -2.30 -3.15
CA TRP A 5 -19.22 -1.05 -2.45
C TRP A 5 -20.09 -1.33 -1.23
N PHE A 6 -19.63 -0.89 -0.06
CA PHE A 6 -20.39 -0.99 1.18
C PHE A 6 -21.80 -0.38 1.03
N GLY A 7 -22.83 -1.16 1.38
CA GLY A 7 -24.24 -0.78 1.25
C GLY A 7 -24.92 -1.26 -0.03
N HIS A 8 -24.23 -2.03 -0.90
CA HIS A 8 -24.77 -2.51 -2.17
C HIS A 8 -24.88 -4.03 -2.26
N ASN A 9 -23.74 -4.74 -2.22
CA ASN A 9 -23.67 -6.19 -2.40
C ASN A 9 -22.53 -6.80 -1.60
N ASN A 10 -22.53 -8.14 -1.51
CA ASN A 10 -21.39 -8.91 -1.06
C ASN A 10 -20.28 -8.94 -2.13
N SER A 11 -19.07 -9.28 -1.70
CA SER A 11 -17.89 -9.39 -2.55
C SER A 11 -18.03 -10.45 -3.64
N THR A 12 -17.22 -10.31 -4.69
CA THR A 12 -17.19 -11.24 -5.83
C THR A 12 -15.78 -11.74 -6.13
N ILE A 13 -15.70 -12.92 -6.75
CA ILE A 13 -14.48 -13.41 -7.38
C ILE A 13 -14.72 -13.45 -8.89
N ASN A 14 -13.78 -12.84 -9.61
CA ASN A 14 -13.77 -12.80 -11.06
C ASN A 14 -12.48 -13.44 -11.55
N PHE A 15 -12.57 -14.21 -12.62
CA PHE A 15 -11.42 -14.86 -13.24
C PHE A 15 -11.01 -14.08 -14.48
N MET A 16 -9.73 -13.75 -14.57
CA MET A 16 -9.13 -13.13 -15.74
C MET A 16 -8.23 -14.14 -16.46
N THR A 17 -8.45 -14.35 -17.74
CA THR A 17 -7.58 -15.18 -18.59
C THR A 17 -6.24 -14.48 -18.86
N SER A 18 -5.27 -15.20 -19.38
CA SER A 18 -3.98 -14.63 -19.84
C SER A 18 -4.14 -13.66 -21.01
N SER A 19 -5.26 -13.75 -21.77
CA SER A 19 -5.64 -12.80 -22.84
C SER A 19 -6.31 -11.54 -22.32
N GLY A 20 -6.70 -11.49 -21.04
CA GLY A 20 -7.36 -10.33 -20.41
C GLY A 20 -8.89 -10.41 -20.44
N ASP A 21 -9.48 -11.54 -20.84
CA ASP A 21 -10.92 -11.75 -20.81
C ASP A 21 -11.38 -12.07 -19.38
N PHE A 22 -12.51 -11.50 -18.95
CA PHE A 22 -13.05 -11.71 -17.61
C PHE A 22 -14.26 -12.63 -17.61
N ALA A 23 -14.28 -13.57 -16.66
CA ALA A 23 -15.47 -14.30 -16.22
C ALA A 23 -15.86 -13.79 -14.84
N TYR A 24 -16.99 -13.11 -14.76
CA TYR A 24 -17.44 -12.46 -13.52
C TYR A 24 -18.25 -13.41 -12.64
N ARG A 25 -18.19 -13.18 -11.30
CA ARG A 25 -18.99 -13.88 -10.28
C ARG A 25 -18.82 -15.41 -10.32
N ILE A 26 -17.60 -15.89 -10.56
CA ILE A 26 -17.33 -17.34 -10.69
C ILE A 26 -17.67 -18.14 -9.43
N PHE A 27 -17.57 -17.50 -8.24
CA PHE A 27 -18.00 -18.12 -6.98
C PHE A 27 -19.51 -18.36 -6.97
N GLN A 28 -20.32 -17.33 -7.27
CA GLN A 28 -21.76 -17.41 -7.29
C GLN A 28 -22.27 -18.35 -8.40
N THR A 29 -21.63 -18.32 -9.57
CA THR A 29 -21.92 -19.23 -10.69
C THR A 29 -21.69 -20.69 -10.30
N ALA A 30 -20.60 -20.98 -9.58
CA ALA A 30 -20.31 -22.32 -9.10
C ALA A 30 -21.23 -22.77 -7.94
N ASN A 31 -21.80 -21.81 -7.17
CA ASN A 31 -22.57 -22.07 -5.96
C ASN A 31 -23.89 -21.26 -5.96
N PRO A 32 -24.89 -21.64 -6.78
CA PRO A 32 -26.17 -20.92 -6.82
C PRO A 32 -26.81 -20.81 -5.44
N GLY A 33 -27.23 -19.59 -5.09
CA GLY A 33 -27.86 -19.28 -3.78
C GLY A 33 -26.87 -19.09 -2.63
N LYS A 34 -25.54 -19.06 -2.89
CA LYS A 34 -24.52 -18.71 -1.91
C LYS A 34 -23.79 -17.45 -2.31
N GLU A 35 -23.36 -16.69 -1.33
CA GLU A 35 -22.58 -15.45 -1.49
C GLU A 35 -21.29 -15.51 -0.66
N LEU A 36 -20.33 -14.68 -1.02
CA LEU A 36 -19.20 -14.37 -0.15
C LEU A 36 -19.64 -13.37 0.93
N GLY A 37 -18.78 -13.11 1.92
CA GLY A 37 -19.00 -11.99 2.83
C GLY A 37 -18.78 -10.64 2.14
N CYS A 38 -18.86 -9.58 2.92
CA CYS A 38 -18.65 -8.21 2.50
C CYS A 38 -17.20 -7.78 2.75
N THR A 39 -16.65 -6.95 1.86
CA THR A 39 -15.29 -6.42 1.94
C THR A 39 -14.26 -7.56 2.06
N SER A 40 -14.28 -8.46 1.07
CA SER A 40 -13.29 -9.54 0.97
C SER A 40 -11.98 -8.98 0.45
N GLN A 41 -10.96 -8.97 1.29
CA GLN A 41 -9.69 -8.31 1.02
C GLN A 41 -8.53 -9.28 0.85
N PHE A 42 -8.67 -10.50 1.34
CA PHE A 42 -7.63 -11.49 1.31
C PHE A 42 -8.14 -12.82 0.77
N GLY A 43 -7.33 -13.43 -0.09
CA GLY A 43 -7.53 -14.78 -0.57
C GLY A 43 -6.19 -15.45 -0.88
N THR A 44 -6.12 -16.74 -0.62
CA THR A 44 -4.92 -17.56 -0.87
C THR A 44 -5.29 -18.98 -1.20
N ILE A 45 -4.42 -19.69 -1.94
CA ILE A 45 -4.55 -21.12 -2.20
C ILE A 45 -3.56 -21.85 -1.31
N PHE A 46 -4.06 -22.91 -0.65
CA PHE A 46 -3.24 -23.84 0.10
C PHE A 46 -3.76 -25.27 -0.15
N GLY A 47 -2.92 -26.12 -0.69
CA GLY A 47 -3.29 -27.44 -1.19
C GLY A 47 -4.27 -27.33 -2.37
N ASP A 48 -5.42 -27.97 -2.23
CA ASP A 48 -6.52 -27.91 -3.21
C ASP A 48 -7.64 -26.97 -2.77
N ASN A 49 -7.39 -26.16 -1.73
CA ASN A 49 -8.39 -25.22 -1.21
C ASN A 49 -7.97 -23.78 -1.48
N MET A 50 -8.95 -22.95 -1.82
CA MET A 50 -8.84 -21.51 -1.77
C MET A 50 -9.57 -21.01 -0.52
N PHE A 51 -8.86 -20.20 0.27
CA PHE A 51 -9.36 -19.55 1.49
C PHE A 51 -9.58 -18.09 1.21
N ILE A 52 -10.80 -17.61 1.45
CA ILE A 52 -11.21 -16.22 1.19
C ILE A 52 -11.72 -15.65 2.49
N THR A 53 -11.08 -14.56 2.97
CA THR A 53 -11.51 -13.86 4.18
C THR A 53 -12.25 -12.57 3.83
N SER A 54 -13.31 -12.32 4.59
CA SER A 54 -14.17 -11.13 4.47
C SER A 54 -14.27 -10.44 5.82
N LYS A 55 -14.39 -9.12 5.79
CA LYS A 55 -14.55 -8.31 7.00
C LYS A 55 -15.84 -8.67 7.73
N GLN A 56 -16.92 -8.76 7.00
CA GLN A 56 -18.25 -9.04 7.56
C GLN A 56 -18.91 -10.20 6.81
N PRO A 57 -19.82 -10.95 7.43
CA PRO A 57 -20.50 -12.05 6.77
C PRO A 57 -21.49 -11.59 5.71
N LYS A 58 -21.95 -10.30 5.79
CA LYS A 58 -22.97 -9.77 4.89
C LYS A 58 -22.86 -8.26 4.78
N ASP A 59 -23.06 -7.73 3.57
CA ASP A 59 -23.28 -6.30 3.32
C ASP A 59 -24.71 -5.89 3.70
N GLY A 60 -24.89 -4.61 4.09
CA GLY A 60 -26.19 -4.05 4.43
C GLY A 60 -27.19 -4.07 3.27
N GLY A 61 -26.74 -3.98 2.02
CA GLY A 61 -27.55 -4.04 0.80
C GLY A 61 -27.78 -5.45 0.26
N ALA A 62 -27.05 -6.46 0.74
CA ALA A 62 -27.16 -7.83 0.27
C ALA A 62 -28.33 -8.59 0.95
N SER A 63 -29.00 -9.47 0.20
CA SER A 63 -30.07 -10.33 0.72
C SER A 63 -29.56 -11.63 1.34
N ILE A 64 -28.45 -12.17 0.87
CA ILE A 64 -27.90 -13.47 1.29
C ILE A 64 -26.67 -13.24 2.17
N GLU A 65 -26.63 -13.95 3.29
CA GLU A 65 -25.46 -13.99 4.16
C GLU A 65 -24.40 -14.91 3.55
N GLY A 66 -23.15 -14.43 3.52
CA GLY A 66 -21.98 -15.20 3.12
C GLY A 66 -21.15 -15.61 4.34
N GLY A 67 -19.82 -15.65 4.19
CA GLY A 67 -18.93 -16.04 5.28
C GLY A 67 -17.80 -15.03 5.52
N ARG A 68 -17.37 -14.86 6.78
CA ARG A 68 -16.10 -14.19 7.11
C ARG A 68 -14.89 -15.01 6.68
N LEU A 69 -15.03 -16.33 6.64
CA LEU A 69 -14.09 -17.24 5.99
C LEU A 69 -14.88 -18.17 5.08
N ASN A 70 -14.45 -18.25 3.81
CA ASN A 70 -15.00 -19.16 2.83
C ASN A 70 -13.89 -20.09 2.37
N VAL A 71 -14.13 -21.39 2.43
CA VAL A 71 -13.22 -22.42 1.92
C VAL A 71 -13.87 -23.05 0.70
N VAL A 72 -13.21 -22.90 -0.44
CA VAL A 72 -13.68 -23.46 -1.70
C VAL A 72 -12.63 -24.37 -2.32
N ASP A 73 -13.03 -25.27 -3.17
CA ASP A 73 -12.12 -26.01 -4.04
C ASP A 73 -11.48 -25.04 -5.06
N ALA A 74 -10.17 -24.98 -5.10
CA ALA A 74 -9.44 -23.97 -5.86
C ALA A 74 -9.65 -24.06 -7.38
N LYS A 75 -10.00 -25.25 -7.92
CA LYS A 75 -10.21 -25.48 -9.36
C LYS A 75 -11.65 -25.26 -9.77
N THR A 76 -12.60 -25.68 -8.94
CA THR A 76 -14.03 -25.70 -9.28
C THR A 76 -14.82 -24.57 -8.66
N MET A 77 -14.22 -23.81 -7.73
CA MET A 77 -14.88 -22.80 -6.88
C MET A 77 -16.03 -23.32 -6.03
N LYS A 78 -16.21 -24.64 -5.94
CA LYS A 78 -17.25 -25.25 -5.10
C LYS A 78 -16.96 -25.03 -3.62
N VAL A 79 -17.96 -24.55 -2.88
CA VAL A 79 -17.87 -24.33 -1.44
C VAL A 79 -17.70 -25.67 -0.71
N LYS A 80 -16.64 -25.77 0.12
CA LYS A 80 -16.40 -26.85 1.09
C LYS A 80 -16.89 -26.45 2.50
N ALA A 81 -16.66 -25.19 2.90
CA ALA A 81 -17.14 -24.63 4.17
C ALA A 81 -17.31 -23.11 4.09
N GLN A 82 -18.24 -22.58 4.90
CA GLN A 82 -18.45 -21.15 5.10
C GLN A 82 -18.64 -20.89 6.60
N PHE A 83 -17.96 -19.87 7.11
CA PHE A 83 -18.01 -19.49 8.53
C PHE A 83 -18.43 -18.03 8.65
N THR A 84 -19.56 -17.78 9.28
CA THR A 84 -20.05 -16.42 9.60
C THR A 84 -19.36 -15.87 10.83
N ASP A 85 -18.87 -16.73 11.70
CA ASP A 85 -18.04 -16.40 12.86
C ASP A 85 -16.69 -17.13 12.81
N ILE A 86 -15.63 -16.39 13.11
CA ILE A 86 -14.23 -16.86 13.15
C ILE A 86 -13.56 -16.47 14.47
N GLY A 87 -14.31 -16.48 15.57
CA GLY A 87 -13.84 -16.06 16.90
C GLY A 87 -14.19 -14.61 17.25
N GLY A 88 -15.32 -14.10 16.74
CA GLY A 88 -15.88 -12.79 17.08
C GLY A 88 -15.24 -11.60 16.39
N GLY A 89 -14.20 -11.82 15.57
CA GLY A 89 -13.48 -10.77 14.81
C GLY A 89 -13.88 -10.70 13.35
N ASP A 90 -13.46 -9.62 12.67
CA ASP A 90 -13.50 -9.50 11.22
C ASP A 90 -12.35 -10.29 10.58
N GLY A 91 -12.61 -10.98 9.46
CA GLY A 91 -11.56 -11.68 8.74
C GLY A 91 -10.59 -10.73 8.03
N ARG A 92 -9.29 -11.01 8.15
CA ARG A 92 -8.22 -10.18 7.57
C ARG A 92 -7.27 -10.95 6.68
N ALA A 93 -6.80 -12.11 7.10
CA ALA A 93 -5.85 -12.92 6.36
C ALA A 93 -6.03 -14.40 6.68
N PHE A 94 -5.46 -15.25 5.85
CA PHE A 94 -5.32 -16.68 6.11
C PHE A 94 -3.93 -17.13 5.71
N LEU A 95 -3.34 -18.04 6.49
CA LEU A 95 -2.07 -18.69 6.18
C LEU A 95 -2.18 -20.18 6.43
N GLY A 96 -1.90 -21.01 5.44
CA GLY A 96 -1.63 -22.42 5.66
C GLY A 96 -0.28 -22.61 6.35
N VAL A 97 -0.26 -23.27 7.48
CA VAL A 97 0.98 -23.51 8.28
C VAL A 97 1.61 -24.85 7.93
N ASN A 98 0.77 -25.87 7.85
CA ASN A 98 1.13 -27.21 7.42
C ASN A 98 -0.14 -27.93 6.91
N ASP A 99 -0.05 -29.23 6.60
CA ASP A 99 -1.14 -30.02 6.03
C ASP A 99 -2.42 -30.13 6.90
N SER A 100 -2.33 -29.72 8.15
CA SER A 100 -3.38 -29.88 9.16
C SER A 100 -3.84 -28.55 9.75
N VAL A 101 -2.95 -27.57 9.85
CA VAL A 101 -3.19 -26.34 10.58
C VAL A 101 -3.00 -25.12 9.68
N GLY A 102 -3.98 -24.22 9.73
CA GLY A 102 -3.90 -22.87 9.22
C GLY A 102 -4.06 -21.83 10.34
N TYR A 103 -3.72 -20.58 10.05
CA TYR A 103 -3.95 -19.42 10.91
C TYR A 103 -4.92 -18.46 10.23
N ILE A 104 -5.97 -18.07 10.96
CA ILE A 104 -6.88 -16.99 10.55
C ILE A 104 -6.42 -15.72 11.24
N GLY A 105 -5.95 -14.75 10.48
CA GLY A 105 -5.72 -13.39 10.94
C GLY A 105 -7.04 -12.62 11.00
N ALA A 106 -7.38 -12.07 12.15
CA ALA A 106 -8.62 -11.37 12.40
C ALA A 106 -8.39 -10.00 13.04
N SER A 107 -9.45 -9.18 13.14
CA SER A 107 -9.39 -7.87 13.80
C SER A 107 -9.12 -7.95 15.30
N ASN A 108 -9.29 -9.11 15.92
CA ASN A 108 -9.09 -9.36 17.34
C ASN A 108 -7.99 -10.38 17.67
N GLY A 109 -7.18 -10.78 16.69
CA GLY A 109 -6.05 -11.68 16.91
C GLY A 109 -5.87 -12.74 15.83
N ILE A 110 -5.15 -13.81 16.16
CA ILE A 110 -4.93 -14.98 15.31
C ILE A 110 -5.69 -16.15 15.89
N PHE A 111 -6.41 -16.90 15.05
CA PHE A 111 -7.12 -18.12 15.42
C PHE A 111 -6.53 -19.31 14.66
N LEU A 112 -6.45 -20.45 15.31
CA LEU A 112 -6.10 -21.70 14.68
C LEU A 112 -7.25 -22.17 13.76
N PHE A 113 -6.90 -22.85 12.69
CA PHE A 113 -7.85 -23.47 11.78
C PHE A 113 -7.43 -24.91 11.46
N ASP A 114 -8.29 -25.86 11.70
CA ASP A 114 -8.07 -27.24 11.28
C ASP A 114 -8.41 -27.35 9.77
N ILE A 115 -7.37 -27.52 8.95
CA ILE A 115 -7.52 -27.62 7.49
C ILE A 115 -8.17 -28.92 7.04
N LYS A 116 -7.96 -30.03 7.79
CA LYS A 116 -8.49 -31.34 7.44
C LYS A 116 -9.97 -31.46 7.77
N ASN A 117 -10.37 -30.97 8.94
CA ASN A 117 -11.75 -31.07 9.42
C ASN A 117 -12.56 -29.82 9.08
N LEU A 118 -11.93 -28.76 8.55
CA LEU A 118 -12.53 -27.46 8.23
C LEU A 118 -13.27 -26.88 9.44
N THR A 119 -12.54 -26.67 10.54
CA THR A 119 -13.09 -26.07 11.77
C THR A 119 -12.22 -24.95 12.31
N VAL A 120 -12.86 -23.90 12.84
CA VAL A 120 -12.20 -22.80 13.55
C VAL A 120 -11.85 -23.30 14.97
N GLY A 121 -10.59 -23.15 15.35
CA GLY A 121 -10.07 -23.54 16.64
C GLY A 121 -9.87 -22.36 17.59
N ASP A 122 -9.04 -22.57 18.62
CA ASP A 122 -8.76 -21.58 19.65
C ASP A 122 -7.92 -20.40 19.14
N GLN A 123 -7.99 -19.30 19.89
CA GLN A 123 -7.15 -18.14 19.66
C GLN A 123 -5.71 -18.43 20.08
N LEU A 124 -4.75 -18.08 19.22
CA LEU A 124 -3.33 -18.17 19.51
C LEU A 124 -3.00 -17.31 20.74
N LYS A 125 -2.41 -17.95 21.76
CA LYS A 125 -2.05 -17.28 23.02
C LYS A 125 -1.10 -16.10 22.78
N GLY A 126 -1.43 -14.92 23.31
CA GLY A 126 -0.64 -13.70 23.16
C GLY A 126 -0.94 -12.88 21.91
N ALA A 127 -1.68 -13.43 20.92
CA ALA A 127 -2.12 -12.71 19.73
C ALA A 127 -3.44 -11.96 19.92
N SER A 128 -4.07 -12.05 21.10
CA SER A 128 -5.33 -11.35 21.38
C SER A 128 -5.15 -9.83 21.33
N ASN A 129 -6.22 -9.16 20.93
CA ASN A 129 -6.34 -7.72 20.93
C ASN A 129 -7.42 -7.27 21.92
N SER A 130 -7.08 -6.38 22.85
CA SER A 130 -8.01 -5.78 23.81
C SER A 130 -8.45 -4.35 23.46
N GLY A 131 -8.00 -3.81 22.34
CA GLY A 131 -8.02 -2.37 22.03
C GLY A 131 -9.16 -1.87 21.15
N GLY A 132 -10.18 -2.68 20.83
CA GLY A 132 -11.30 -2.27 19.97
C GLY A 132 -11.13 -2.69 18.50
N LEU A 133 -12.15 -2.43 17.69
CA LEU A 133 -12.34 -3.01 16.35
C LEU A 133 -11.20 -2.75 15.35
N TYR A 134 -10.50 -1.64 15.48
CA TYR A 134 -9.45 -1.22 14.55
C TYR A 134 -8.09 -0.99 15.24
N ASN A 135 -7.85 -1.66 16.35
CA ASN A 135 -6.61 -1.51 17.09
C ASN A 135 -6.06 -2.90 17.47
N GLY A 136 -4.98 -3.31 16.81
CA GLY A 136 -4.36 -4.63 17.00
C GLY A 136 -4.84 -5.71 16.03
N GLN A 137 -5.33 -5.33 14.85
CA GLN A 137 -5.69 -6.24 13.76
C GLN A 137 -4.46 -7.01 13.28
N VAL A 138 -4.67 -8.23 12.80
CA VAL A 138 -3.62 -9.04 12.18
C VAL A 138 -3.71 -8.90 10.67
N GLY A 139 -2.64 -8.41 10.06
CA GLY A 139 -2.52 -8.26 8.61
C GLY A 139 -1.87 -9.47 7.94
N MET A 140 -0.95 -9.20 7.01
CA MET A 140 -0.22 -10.24 6.28
C MET A 140 0.55 -11.15 7.22
N MET A 141 0.59 -12.43 6.85
CA MET A 141 1.39 -13.47 7.48
C MET A 141 2.17 -14.21 6.41
N VAL A 142 3.39 -14.64 6.73
CA VAL A 142 4.20 -15.53 5.88
C VAL A 142 4.71 -16.72 6.68
N ARG A 143 4.81 -17.87 6.02
CA ARG A 143 5.40 -19.10 6.52
C ARG A 143 6.78 -19.26 5.90
N THR A 144 7.81 -19.17 6.69
CA THR A 144 9.18 -19.51 6.28
C THR A 144 9.47 -20.99 6.62
N LYS A 145 10.62 -21.49 6.25
CA LYS A 145 11.01 -22.86 6.60
C LYS A 145 11.11 -23.11 8.11
N THR A 146 11.24 -22.07 8.93
CA THR A 146 11.42 -22.20 10.39
C THR A 146 10.24 -21.66 11.17
N TYR A 147 9.82 -20.39 10.91
CA TYR A 147 8.83 -19.67 11.70
C TYR A 147 7.68 -19.13 10.84
N VAL A 148 6.63 -18.70 11.52
CA VAL A 148 5.59 -17.85 10.93
C VAL A 148 5.81 -16.43 11.43
N PHE A 149 5.74 -15.48 10.52
CA PHE A 149 5.78 -14.04 10.79
C PHE A 149 4.41 -13.44 10.52
N ALA A 150 3.88 -12.66 11.47
CA ALA A 150 2.58 -12.01 11.36
C ALA A 150 2.67 -10.56 11.79
N VAL A 151 2.23 -9.62 10.95
CA VAL A 151 2.11 -8.21 11.35
C VAL A 151 0.85 -8.03 12.17
N GLN A 152 1.01 -7.47 13.39
CA GLN A 152 -0.12 -7.07 14.23
C GLN A 152 -0.07 -5.57 14.50
N GLN A 153 -1.14 -4.88 14.16
CA GLN A 153 -1.29 -3.44 14.35
C GLN A 153 -0.99 -3.00 15.77
N SER A 154 -0.21 -1.92 15.91
CA SER A 154 0.19 -1.32 17.19
C SER A 154 1.05 -2.21 18.10
N LYS A 155 1.36 -3.43 17.71
CA LYS A 155 2.30 -4.31 18.43
C LYS A 155 3.63 -4.48 17.68
N GLY A 156 3.57 -4.88 16.42
CA GLY A 156 4.75 -5.17 15.62
C GLY A 156 4.63 -6.45 14.82
N VAL A 157 5.75 -7.17 14.68
CA VAL A 157 5.81 -8.48 14.02
C VAL A 157 5.87 -9.57 15.08
N LEU A 158 4.89 -10.45 15.06
CA LEU A 158 4.88 -11.67 15.87
C LEU A 158 5.70 -12.73 15.15
N VAL A 159 6.68 -13.31 15.84
CA VAL A 159 7.41 -14.50 15.40
C VAL A 159 6.83 -15.69 16.14
N ILE A 160 6.28 -16.64 15.40
CA ILE A 160 5.51 -17.75 15.94
C ILE A 160 6.22 -19.07 15.61
N ASP A 161 6.43 -19.90 16.63
CA ASP A 161 6.82 -21.30 16.46
C ASP A 161 5.62 -22.11 15.91
N PRO A 162 5.66 -22.59 14.66
CA PRO A 162 4.52 -23.24 14.03
C PRO A 162 4.28 -24.68 14.53
N LEU A 163 5.20 -25.25 15.28
CA LEU A 163 5.06 -26.60 15.86
C LEU A 163 4.37 -26.55 17.23
N LYS A 164 4.64 -25.48 17.98
CA LYS A 164 4.06 -25.27 19.33
C LYS A 164 2.85 -24.36 19.32
N HIS A 165 2.65 -23.60 18.24
CA HIS A 165 1.68 -22.52 18.14
C HIS A 165 1.86 -21.47 19.26
N GLU A 166 3.11 -21.05 19.46
CA GLU A 166 3.50 -20.09 20.48
C GLU A 166 4.27 -18.92 19.86
N ILE A 167 4.00 -17.71 20.38
CA ILE A 167 4.78 -16.52 20.02
C ILE A 167 6.09 -16.59 20.78
N ILE A 168 7.20 -16.73 20.07
CA ILE A 168 8.55 -16.83 20.65
C ILE A 168 9.28 -15.49 20.69
N LYS A 169 8.89 -14.53 19.83
CA LYS A 169 9.46 -13.18 19.79
C LYS A 169 8.42 -12.19 19.30
N LEU A 170 8.46 -10.99 19.88
CA LEU A 170 7.77 -9.82 19.37
C LEU A 170 8.83 -8.82 18.89
N ILE A 171 8.80 -8.44 17.62
CA ILE A 171 9.58 -7.33 17.08
C ILE A 171 8.68 -6.11 17.12
N GLU A 172 8.88 -5.27 18.15
CA GLU A 172 8.05 -4.11 18.41
C GLU A 172 8.21 -3.04 17.32
N GLY A 173 7.11 -2.43 16.89
CA GLY A 173 7.12 -1.36 15.93
C GLY A 173 5.75 -1.09 15.31
N SER A 174 5.66 0.02 14.57
CA SER A 174 4.48 0.35 13.79
C SER A 174 4.71 -0.11 12.36
N PHE A 175 4.26 -1.32 12.05
CA PHE A 175 4.39 -1.95 10.74
C PHE A 175 3.02 -2.12 10.10
N SER A 176 2.95 -2.10 8.77
CA SER A 176 1.69 -2.20 8.02
C SER A 176 1.57 -3.47 7.19
N THR A 177 2.67 -4.01 6.69
CA THR A 177 2.66 -5.13 5.75
C THR A 177 3.98 -5.88 5.79
N LEU A 178 3.98 -7.13 5.32
CA LEU A 178 5.19 -7.92 5.15
C LEU A 178 5.12 -8.82 3.90
N THR A 179 6.28 -9.25 3.43
CA THR A 179 6.44 -10.24 2.37
C THR A 179 7.74 -11.03 2.55
N GLN A 180 7.88 -12.17 1.89
CA GLN A 180 9.12 -12.93 1.84
C GLN A 180 9.75 -12.80 0.45
N SER A 181 11.03 -12.46 0.38
CA SER A 181 11.80 -12.35 -0.85
C SER A 181 12.39 -13.69 -1.28
N LYS A 182 12.88 -13.76 -2.52
CA LYS A 182 13.44 -14.99 -3.12
C LYS A 182 14.58 -15.61 -2.31
N ASP A 183 15.41 -14.79 -1.65
CA ASP A 183 16.49 -15.24 -0.77
C ASP A 183 16.02 -15.74 0.61
N GLY A 184 14.71 -15.72 0.85
CA GLY A 184 14.09 -16.18 2.11
C GLY A 184 13.90 -15.09 3.14
N SER A 185 14.53 -13.93 3.02
CA SER A 185 14.40 -12.82 3.96
C SER A 185 12.96 -12.33 4.09
N VAL A 186 12.55 -11.97 5.31
CA VAL A 186 11.23 -11.39 5.54
C VAL A 186 11.35 -9.88 5.59
N TRP A 187 10.67 -9.22 4.66
CA TRP A 187 10.64 -7.76 4.51
C TRP A 187 9.36 -7.19 5.08
N VAL A 188 9.49 -6.15 5.90
CA VAL A 188 8.38 -5.52 6.62
C VAL A 188 8.34 -4.04 6.31
N GLY A 189 7.17 -3.52 5.99
CA GLY A 189 6.96 -2.10 5.70
C GLY A 189 6.77 -1.28 6.97
N ALA A 190 7.54 -0.19 7.11
CA ALA A 190 7.57 0.67 8.28
C ALA A 190 7.65 2.17 7.93
N GLY A 191 6.66 2.71 7.23
CA GLY A 191 6.63 4.12 6.84
C GLY A 191 7.80 4.47 5.91
N SER A 192 8.80 5.22 6.36
CA SER A 192 9.98 5.62 5.58
C SER A 192 11.12 4.58 5.60
N ARG A 193 10.88 3.37 6.08
CA ARG A 193 11.89 2.32 6.21
C ARG A 193 11.32 0.95 5.85
N LEU A 194 12.22 0.08 5.44
CA LEU A 194 12.02 -1.35 5.34
C LEU A 194 12.79 -2.03 6.47
N LEU A 195 12.15 -2.95 7.15
CA LEU A 195 12.81 -3.89 8.05
C LEU A 195 13.02 -5.21 7.31
N CYS A 196 14.24 -5.67 7.25
CA CYS A 196 14.62 -7.00 6.80
C CYS A 196 14.87 -7.88 8.01
N ILE A 197 14.25 -9.05 8.05
CA ILE A 197 14.43 -10.05 9.11
C ILE A 197 14.98 -11.32 8.46
N ASP A 198 16.11 -11.78 8.94
CA ASP A 198 16.59 -13.12 8.62
C ASP A 198 15.69 -14.15 9.33
N PRO A 199 15.03 -15.07 8.59
CA PRO A 199 14.02 -15.93 9.19
C PRO A 199 14.61 -17.08 10.04
N GLU A 200 15.90 -17.33 10.00
CA GLU A 200 16.56 -18.38 10.80
C GLU A 200 17.19 -17.81 12.08
N THR A 201 17.93 -16.71 11.91
CA THR A 201 18.67 -16.09 13.03
C THR A 201 17.85 -15.02 13.76
N LEU A 202 16.75 -14.57 13.19
CA LEU A 202 15.91 -13.46 13.63
C LEU A 202 16.69 -12.16 13.77
N GLU A 203 17.77 -12.01 12.96
CA GLU A 203 18.51 -10.75 12.84
C GLU A 203 17.68 -9.71 12.08
N GLU A 204 17.72 -8.49 12.59
CA GLU A 204 16.95 -7.36 12.09
C GLU A 204 17.90 -6.33 11.45
N THR A 205 17.60 -5.94 10.22
CA THR A 205 18.33 -4.90 9.50
C THR A 205 17.34 -3.88 8.93
N TYR A 206 17.58 -2.60 9.15
CA TYR A 206 16.72 -1.53 8.65
C TYR A 206 17.36 -0.87 7.43
N LEU A 207 16.52 -0.65 6.41
CA LEU A 207 16.86 0.09 5.20
C LEU A 207 15.99 1.35 5.12
N SER A 208 16.61 2.53 5.11
CA SER A 208 15.91 3.79 4.89
C SER A 208 15.51 3.94 3.43
N LEU A 209 14.27 4.37 3.19
CA LEU A 209 13.81 4.70 1.85
C LEU A 209 14.33 6.09 1.43
N PRO A 210 14.46 6.38 0.13
CA PRO A 210 14.74 7.72 -0.37
C PRO A 210 13.79 8.77 0.19
N ASP A 211 14.26 10.03 0.30
CA ASP A 211 13.49 11.13 0.87
C ASP A 211 12.13 11.31 0.18
N GLY A 212 11.08 11.39 0.99
CA GLY A 212 9.70 11.54 0.50
C GLY A 212 9.06 10.26 -0.03
N LEU A 213 9.75 9.12 0.02
CA LEU A 213 9.19 7.82 -0.28
C LEU A 213 8.75 7.13 1.02
N THR A 214 7.52 6.63 1.05
CA THR A 214 6.97 5.92 2.19
C THR A 214 6.18 4.70 1.74
N ILE A 215 6.14 3.69 2.59
CA ILE A 215 5.22 2.56 2.46
C ILE A 215 3.90 2.97 3.12
N PRO A 216 2.77 2.85 2.42
CA PRO A 216 1.46 3.22 2.97
C PRO A 216 1.13 2.43 4.23
N ASP A 217 0.57 3.14 5.22
CA ASP A 217 -0.07 2.55 6.39
C ASP A 217 -1.58 2.53 6.17
N SER A 218 -2.17 1.35 6.04
CA SER A 218 -3.56 1.16 5.68
C SER A 218 -4.28 0.20 6.62
N TRP A 219 -4.19 0.44 7.92
CA TRP A 219 -4.76 -0.44 8.95
C TRP A 219 -6.28 -0.39 9.11
N TYR A 220 -6.98 0.54 8.50
CA TYR A 220 -8.43 0.71 8.74
C TYR A 220 -9.26 -0.50 8.28
N ALA A 221 -9.70 -0.48 7.04
CA ALA A 221 -10.49 -1.55 6.48
C ALA A 221 -9.68 -2.44 5.51
N TRP A 222 -8.50 -1.99 5.09
CA TRP A 222 -7.71 -2.55 3.99
C TRP A 222 -6.30 -2.90 4.46
N THR A 223 -6.17 -4.08 5.05
CA THR A 223 -4.90 -4.53 5.64
C THR A 223 -4.10 -5.51 4.79
N ALA A 224 -4.64 -5.94 3.66
CA ALA A 224 -3.94 -6.86 2.76
C ALA A 224 -2.86 -6.13 1.97
N GLY A 225 -1.77 -5.94 2.56
CA GLY A 225 -0.56 -5.21 2.22
C GLY A 225 -0.23 -4.89 0.77
N VAL A 226 0.36 -3.72 0.62
CA VAL A 226 0.88 -3.17 -0.64
C VAL A 226 2.32 -3.59 -0.94
N LEU A 227 2.91 -4.44 -0.10
CA LEU A 227 4.25 -5.00 -0.29
C LEU A 227 4.15 -6.41 -0.84
N CYS A 228 4.82 -6.70 -1.95
CA CYS A 228 4.90 -8.03 -2.53
C CYS A 228 6.30 -8.29 -3.09
N ALA A 229 6.64 -9.56 -3.31
CA ALA A 229 7.95 -9.98 -3.81
C ALA A 229 7.82 -10.79 -5.09
N SER A 230 8.84 -10.75 -5.93
CA SER A 230 9.00 -11.68 -7.04
C SER A 230 9.49 -13.04 -6.53
N THR A 231 9.00 -14.12 -7.14
CA THR A 231 9.53 -15.48 -6.92
C THR A 231 10.73 -15.79 -7.83
N GLN A 232 10.92 -15.02 -8.91
CA GLN A 232 11.95 -15.22 -9.92
C GLN A 232 13.16 -14.31 -9.71
N GLU A 233 12.96 -13.07 -9.26
CA GLU A 233 13.99 -12.07 -9.01
C GLU A 233 14.08 -11.78 -7.50
N ASN A 234 15.27 -11.48 -6.99
CA ASN A 234 15.42 -11.05 -5.59
C ASN A 234 15.03 -9.57 -5.45
N ALA A 235 13.72 -9.31 -5.53
CA ALA A 235 13.17 -7.98 -5.53
C ALA A 235 11.80 -7.91 -4.85
N ILE A 236 11.52 -6.76 -4.23
CA ILE A 236 10.24 -6.43 -3.61
C ILE A 236 9.65 -5.17 -4.23
N TYR A 237 8.32 -5.05 -4.20
CA TYR A 237 7.55 -3.98 -4.83
C TYR A 237 6.55 -3.41 -3.86
N TRP A 238 6.32 -2.08 -3.94
CA TRP A 238 5.29 -1.38 -3.17
C TRP A 238 4.82 -0.13 -3.91
N THR A 239 3.74 0.45 -3.43
CA THR A 239 3.18 1.69 -3.97
C THR A 239 3.58 2.87 -3.12
N LYS A 240 3.85 4.03 -3.74
CA LYS A 240 3.99 5.29 -3.05
C LYS A 240 2.61 5.86 -2.73
N GLY A 241 2.40 6.32 -1.53
CA GLY A 241 1.18 7.01 -1.15
C GLY A 241 0.79 6.78 0.30
N GLY A 242 -0.37 7.29 0.67
CA GLY A 242 -0.96 7.16 2.00
C GLY A 242 -2.46 7.35 1.97
N GLY A 243 -3.15 6.95 3.04
CA GLY A 243 -4.60 7.00 3.12
C GLY A 243 -5.30 5.94 2.26
N PHE A 244 -6.45 6.27 1.69
CA PHE A 244 -7.28 5.31 0.93
C PHE A 244 -6.89 5.13 -0.54
N SER A 245 -6.00 5.96 -1.08
CA SER A 245 -5.47 5.79 -2.43
C SER A 245 -3.95 5.86 -2.39
N SER A 246 -3.31 4.86 -2.93
CA SER A 246 -1.91 4.94 -3.31
C SER A 246 -1.81 5.83 -4.53
N GLY A 247 -0.71 6.55 -4.71
CA GLY A 247 -0.47 7.31 -5.94
C GLY A 247 -0.49 6.42 -7.19
N ASN A 248 0.03 6.90 -8.29
CA ASN A 248 0.15 6.17 -9.54
C ASN A 248 1.54 5.57 -9.77
N GLU A 249 2.42 5.62 -8.76
CA GLU A 249 3.81 5.18 -8.84
C GLU A 249 4.03 3.88 -8.06
N ILE A 250 4.75 2.94 -8.66
CA ILE A 250 5.20 1.70 -8.05
C ILE A 250 6.72 1.73 -7.99
N TYR A 251 7.25 1.39 -6.84
CA TYR A 251 8.68 1.28 -6.58
C TYR A 251 9.08 -0.19 -6.49
N ARG A 252 10.33 -0.45 -6.89
CA ARG A 252 10.98 -1.76 -6.81
C ARG A 252 12.31 -1.59 -6.08
N TYR A 253 12.53 -2.41 -5.08
CA TYR A 253 13.85 -2.58 -4.49
C TYR A 253 14.45 -3.90 -4.98
N GLU A 254 15.50 -3.81 -5.76
CA GLU A 254 16.39 -4.92 -6.07
C GLU A 254 17.29 -5.12 -4.86
N ILE A 255 17.09 -6.23 -4.14
CA ILE A 255 17.76 -6.47 -2.87
C ILE A 255 19.27 -6.45 -3.05
N GLY A 256 19.93 -5.59 -2.25
CA GLY A 256 21.36 -5.30 -2.37
C GLY A 256 21.70 -4.09 -3.26
N ASN A 257 20.73 -3.50 -3.97
CA ASN A 257 20.93 -2.33 -4.84
C ASN A 257 20.01 -1.16 -4.43
N PRO A 258 20.35 -0.35 -3.42
CA PRO A 258 19.53 0.75 -2.96
C PRO A 258 19.15 1.78 -4.04
N SER A 259 20.03 2.03 -5.03
CA SER A 259 19.75 2.97 -6.12
C SER A 259 18.60 2.55 -7.04
N SER A 260 18.14 1.29 -6.95
CA SER A 260 16.95 0.83 -7.67
C SER A 260 15.66 1.53 -7.21
N MET A 261 15.69 2.19 -6.04
CA MET A 261 14.56 2.94 -5.46
C MET A 261 14.56 4.43 -5.78
N ASP A 262 15.60 4.95 -6.47
CA ASP A 262 15.75 6.41 -6.72
C ASP A 262 14.66 6.98 -7.63
N LYS A 263 13.97 6.13 -8.37
CA LYS A 263 12.89 6.50 -9.28
C LYS A 263 11.80 5.43 -9.30
N PRO A 264 10.56 5.77 -9.68
CA PRO A 264 9.51 4.80 -9.88
C PRO A 264 9.94 3.72 -10.90
N PHE A 265 9.67 2.48 -10.56
CA PHE A 265 9.84 1.34 -11.45
C PHE A 265 8.78 1.33 -12.55
N TYR A 266 7.54 1.66 -12.17
CA TYR A 266 6.43 1.81 -13.08
C TYR A 266 5.52 2.96 -12.62
N THR A 267 5.00 3.72 -13.58
CA THR A 267 4.02 4.77 -13.34
C THR A 267 2.82 4.52 -14.24
N ILE A 268 1.61 4.50 -13.69
CA ILE A 268 0.38 4.38 -14.47
C ILE A 268 0.31 5.57 -15.43
N PRO A 269 0.27 5.34 -16.76
CA PRO A 269 0.44 6.42 -17.74
C PRO A 269 -0.81 7.31 -17.87
N GLU A 270 -2.00 6.81 -17.55
CA GLU A 270 -3.24 7.56 -17.71
C GLU A 270 -3.47 8.50 -16.55
N LYS A 271 -3.60 9.78 -16.88
CA LYS A 271 -3.82 10.84 -15.88
C LYS A 271 -5.11 10.62 -15.07
N GLY A 272 -4.99 10.70 -13.77
CA GLY A 272 -6.12 10.56 -12.84
C GLY A 272 -6.37 9.13 -12.37
N ARG A 273 -5.73 8.12 -12.96
CA ARG A 273 -5.78 6.76 -12.45
C ARG A 273 -4.74 6.56 -11.37
N VAL A 274 -5.16 5.96 -10.28
CA VAL A 274 -4.33 5.65 -9.10
C VAL A 274 -4.56 4.21 -8.68
N LEU A 275 -3.61 3.66 -7.91
CA LEU A 275 -3.77 2.33 -7.34
C LEU A 275 -4.83 2.35 -6.24
N TYR A 276 -5.62 1.30 -6.20
CA TYR A 276 -6.48 1.03 -5.07
C TYR A 276 -5.64 0.48 -3.90
N VAL A 277 -5.77 1.11 -2.75
CA VAL A 277 -5.05 0.71 -1.53
C VAL A 277 -5.55 -0.64 -1.04
N GLY A 278 -4.65 -1.42 -0.49
CA GLY A 278 -4.97 -2.58 0.30
C GLY A 278 -4.52 -3.90 -0.31
N ALA A 279 -4.75 -4.19 -1.56
CA ALA A 279 -4.31 -5.47 -2.13
C ALA A 279 -4.20 -5.43 -3.65
N GLY A 280 -4.22 -4.25 -4.20
CA GLY A 280 -4.18 -4.03 -5.63
C GLY A 280 -2.84 -4.28 -6.31
N LEU A 281 -1.84 -4.77 -5.59
CA LEU A 281 -0.50 -5.04 -6.12
C LEU A 281 -0.05 -6.45 -5.75
N ARG A 282 0.25 -7.30 -6.75
CA ARG A 282 0.81 -8.64 -6.56
C ARG A 282 1.69 -9.04 -7.75
N VAL A 283 2.72 -9.84 -7.47
CA VAL A 283 3.54 -10.49 -8.50
C VAL A 283 3.09 -11.93 -8.65
N SER A 284 2.84 -12.33 -9.89
CA SER A 284 2.50 -13.73 -10.21
C SER A 284 3.74 -14.62 -10.25
N PRO A 285 3.57 -15.95 -10.15
CA PRO A 285 4.69 -16.90 -10.26
C PRO A 285 5.48 -16.81 -11.58
N ASP A 286 4.88 -16.33 -12.66
CA ASP A 286 5.51 -16.08 -13.96
C ASP A 286 6.05 -14.64 -14.11
N ASP A 287 6.30 -13.97 -12.99
CA ASP A 287 6.96 -12.66 -12.86
C ASP A 287 6.26 -11.51 -13.58
N LYS A 288 4.94 -11.49 -13.48
CA LYS A 288 4.11 -10.36 -13.91
C LYS A 288 3.53 -9.63 -12.71
N LEU A 289 3.65 -8.32 -12.73
CA LEU A 289 3.08 -7.45 -11.72
C LEU A 289 1.65 -7.07 -12.10
N TYR A 290 0.70 -7.46 -11.29
CA TYR A 290 -0.73 -7.17 -11.42
C TYR A 290 -1.10 -5.99 -10.54
N ILE A 291 -1.78 -4.99 -11.12
CA ILE A 291 -2.08 -3.71 -10.49
C ILE A 291 -3.54 -3.38 -10.70
N SER A 292 -4.29 -3.27 -9.61
CA SER A 292 -5.66 -2.76 -9.64
C SER A 292 -5.66 -1.24 -9.53
N ALA A 293 -6.33 -0.57 -10.47
CA ALA A 293 -6.40 0.88 -10.53
C ALA A 293 -7.83 1.40 -10.66
N PHE A 294 -8.06 2.62 -10.18
CA PHE A 294 -9.34 3.32 -10.23
C PHE A 294 -9.10 4.84 -10.36
N GLU A 295 -10.13 5.62 -10.63
CA GLU A 295 -10.02 7.08 -10.72
C GLU A 295 -10.23 7.77 -9.36
N ASN A 296 -11.28 7.39 -8.66
CA ASN A 296 -11.64 7.92 -7.33
C ASN A 296 -12.73 7.03 -6.70
N PHE A 297 -13.04 7.26 -5.42
CA PHE A 297 -14.04 6.49 -4.67
C PHE A 297 -15.48 6.57 -5.19
N GLY A 298 -15.80 7.50 -6.05
CA GLY A 298 -17.12 7.61 -6.70
C GLY A 298 -17.15 7.06 -8.13
N SER A 299 -16.00 6.60 -8.66
CA SER A 299 -15.91 6.06 -10.00
C SER A 299 -16.47 4.64 -10.07
N ILE A 300 -17.13 4.33 -11.17
CA ILE A 300 -17.54 2.97 -11.52
C ILE A 300 -16.51 2.28 -12.43
N ASN A 301 -15.43 2.97 -12.78
CA ASN A 301 -14.43 2.52 -13.71
C ASN A 301 -13.18 2.03 -12.96
N TYR A 302 -12.84 0.79 -13.25
CA TYR A 302 -11.68 0.10 -12.69
C TYR A 302 -10.88 -0.58 -13.79
N TRP A 303 -9.58 -0.72 -13.60
CA TRP A 303 -8.68 -1.33 -14.57
C TRP A 303 -7.72 -2.29 -13.90
N GLN A 304 -7.40 -3.34 -14.63
CA GLN A 304 -6.34 -4.25 -14.29
C GLN A 304 -5.15 -4.01 -15.22
N TYR A 305 -4.05 -3.53 -14.67
CA TYR A 305 -2.77 -3.45 -15.39
C TYR A 305 -1.96 -4.72 -15.17
N VAL A 306 -1.25 -5.12 -16.20
CA VAL A 306 -0.27 -6.19 -16.15
C VAL A 306 1.05 -5.64 -16.65
N VAL A 307 2.09 -5.76 -15.84
CA VAL A 307 3.42 -5.19 -16.09
C VAL A 307 4.45 -6.30 -15.92
N ASP A 308 5.44 -6.34 -16.77
CA ASP A 308 6.60 -7.22 -16.62
C ASP A 308 7.37 -6.81 -15.36
N ALA A 309 7.48 -7.71 -14.40
CA ALA A 309 8.03 -7.40 -13.07
C ALA A 309 9.53 -7.14 -13.09
N LYS A 310 10.26 -7.58 -14.12
CA LYS A 310 11.69 -7.36 -14.28
C LYS A 310 12.01 -6.02 -14.93
N THR A 311 11.24 -5.66 -15.96
CA THR A 311 11.57 -4.54 -16.84
C THR A 311 10.71 -3.30 -16.65
N GLY A 312 9.57 -3.41 -15.97
CA GLY A 312 8.57 -2.34 -15.85
C GLY A 312 7.76 -2.10 -17.13
N ARG A 313 7.90 -2.94 -18.16
CA ARG A 313 7.15 -2.80 -19.41
C ARG A 313 5.70 -3.21 -19.21
N GLN A 314 4.77 -2.33 -19.55
CA GLN A 314 3.34 -2.66 -19.55
C GLN A 314 3.05 -3.75 -20.59
N LEU A 315 2.40 -4.81 -20.16
CA LEU A 315 1.98 -5.94 -20.99
C LEU A 315 0.52 -5.83 -21.39
N GLY A 316 -0.31 -5.23 -20.54
CA GLY A 316 -1.73 -5.04 -20.80
C GLY A 316 -2.39 -4.04 -19.84
N CYS A 317 -3.57 -3.56 -20.23
CA CYS A 317 -4.46 -2.75 -19.40
C CYS A 317 -5.89 -3.15 -19.78
N TYR A 318 -6.61 -3.73 -18.84
CA TYR A 318 -7.89 -4.36 -19.04
C TYR A 318 -8.95 -3.68 -18.19
N PRO A 319 -9.98 -3.04 -18.79
CA PRO A 319 -11.08 -2.47 -18.04
C PRO A 319 -11.96 -3.59 -17.44
N LEU A 320 -12.40 -3.38 -16.21
CA LEU A 320 -13.45 -4.20 -15.60
C LEU A 320 -14.82 -3.66 -16.05
N GLU A 321 -15.82 -4.54 -16.07
CA GLU A 321 -17.20 -4.11 -16.24
C GLU A 321 -17.62 -3.15 -15.11
N PRO A 322 -18.42 -2.10 -15.41
CA PRO A 322 -18.98 -1.23 -14.40
C PRO A 322 -19.75 -2.01 -13.33
N SER A 323 -19.69 -1.53 -12.09
CA SER A 323 -20.31 -2.15 -10.91
C SER A 323 -19.55 -3.32 -10.28
N TYR A 324 -18.34 -3.61 -10.73
CA TYR A 324 -17.39 -4.46 -9.98
C TYR A 324 -16.38 -3.56 -9.27
N TRP A 325 -16.82 -2.96 -8.17
CA TRP A 325 -16.05 -1.98 -7.41
C TRP A 325 -14.89 -2.60 -6.64
N PHE A 326 -13.86 -1.80 -6.45
CA PHE A 326 -12.72 -2.07 -5.58
C PHE A 326 -12.09 -3.44 -5.81
N PRO A 327 -11.45 -3.63 -6.99
CA PRO A 327 -10.68 -4.86 -7.22
C PRO A 327 -9.55 -4.95 -6.19
N ALA A 328 -9.67 -5.95 -5.34
CA ALA A 328 -8.77 -6.20 -4.22
C ALA A 328 -7.65 -7.18 -4.63
N MET A 329 -7.37 -8.17 -3.80
CA MET A 329 -6.26 -9.08 -3.96
C MET A 329 -6.33 -9.95 -5.21
N HIS A 330 -5.21 -10.08 -5.91
CA HIS A 330 -5.00 -11.06 -6.95
C HIS A 330 -4.65 -12.41 -6.33
N ILE A 331 -5.29 -13.46 -6.81
CA ILE A 331 -5.04 -14.85 -6.42
C ILE A 331 -4.65 -15.59 -7.70
N PHE A 332 -3.47 -16.19 -7.70
CA PHE A 332 -2.99 -16.97 -8.84
C PHE A 332 -3.44 -18.41 -8.66
N PRO A 333 -4.12 -19.01 -9.67
CA PRO A 333 -4.76 -20.32 -9.50
C PRO A 333 -3.79 -21.51 -9.51
N ASP A 334 -2.59 -21.30 -10.03
CA ASP A 334 -1.59 -22.36 -10.13
C ASP A 334 -0.96 -22.63 -8.77
N ASN A 335 -0.98 -23.90 -8.37
CA ASN A 335 -0.32 -24.41 -7.17
C ASN A 335 0.16 -25.84 -7.47
N GLU A 336 1.38 -25.93 -7.95
CA GLU A 336 2.00 -27.21 -8.33
C GLU A 336 2.68 -27.86 -7.11
N ALA A 337 3.03 -29.11 -7.22
CA ALA A 337 3.79 -29.81 -6.19
C ALA A 337 5.29 -29.57 -6.39
N PRO A 338 6.09 -29.46 -5.30
CA PRO A 338 7.52 -29.26 -5.43
C PRO A 338 8.21 -30.47 -6.09
N VAL A 339 9.26 -30.20 -6.83
CA VAL A 339 10.14 -31.22 -7.39
C VAL A 339 11.25 -31.49 -6.38
N VAL A 340 11.33 -32.73 -5.86
CA VAL A 340 12.24 -33.10 -4.77
C VAL A 340 13.21 -34.17 -5.24
N LYS A 341 14.51 -33.96 -4.98
CA LYS A 341 15.59 -34.91 -5.24
C LYS A 341 15.50 -36.12 -4.29
N ASP A 342 16.04 -37.27 -4.71
CA ASP A 342 16.15 -38.46 -3.88
C ASP A 342 17.30 -38.35 -2.87
N PHE A 343 17.13 -38.98 -1.71
CA PHE A 343 18.17 -39.07 -0.69
C PHE A 343 19.19 -40.16 -1.06
N THR A 344 20.44 -39.91 -0.67
CA THR A 344 21.47 -40.98 -0.61
C THR A 344 21.36 -41.69 0.75
N SER A 345 21.39 -43.01 0.77
CA SER A 345 21.38 -43.80 2.02
C SER A 345 22.58 -43.50 2.93
N ILE A 346 22.37 -43.58 4.22
CA ILE A 346 23.38 -43.32 5.25
C ILE A 346 23.74 -44.62 5.97
N GLU A 347 25.04 -44.85 6.13
CA GLU A 347 25.57 -45.86 7.04
C GLU A 347 26.23 -45.18 8.24
N ALA A 348 25.89 -45.63 9.43
CA ALA A 348 26.42 -45.13 10.71
C ALA A 348 26.90 -46.28 11.59
N GLY A 349 27.78 -45.97 12.50
CA GLY A 349 28.18 -46.91 13.55
C GLY A 349 27.30 -46.75 14.79
N ILE A 350 27.21 -47.82 15.57
CA ILE A 350 26.53 -47.78 16.88
C ILE A 350 27.11 -46.64 17.77
N ASN A 351 26.23 -45.87 18.41
CA ASN A 351 26.58 -44.73 19.25
C ASN A 351 27.37 -43.59 18.56
N ASP A 352 27.34 -43.49 17.22
CA ASP A 352 27.89 -42.34 16.52
C ASP A 352 27.13 -41.05 16.99
N ALA A 353 27.85 -39.93 16.91
CA ALA A 353 27.25 -38.61 17.19
C ALA A 353 26.06 -38.32 16.24
N PRO A 354 25.14 -37.43 16.62
CA PRO A 354 24.03 -37.07 15.74
C PRO A 354 24.48 -36.65 14.35
N ILE A 355 23.82 -37.18 13.33
CA ILE A 355 24.14 -36.97 11.92
C ILE A 355 23.24 -35.84 11.39
N THR A 356 23.87 -34.83 10.82
CA THR A 356 23.14 -33.75 10.17
C THR A 356 23.14 -33.93 8.65
N VAL A 357 21.96 -33.97 8.05
CA VAL A 357 21.75 -34.04 6.60
C VAL A 357 21.22 -32.71 6.11
N SER A 358 21.93 -32.08 5.19
CA SER A 358 21.47 -30.82 4.59
C SER A 358 20.31 -31.08 3.61
N LEU A 359 19.20 -30.41 3.82
CA LEU A 359 18.05 -30.40 2.93
C LEU A 359 18.04 -29.18 2.00
N LYS A 360 19.10 -28.35 2.05
CA LYS A 360 19.26 -27.19 1.17
C LYS A 360 19.32 -27.67 -0.29
N ASP A 361 18.63 -26.96 -1.16
CA ASP A 361 18.56 -27.26 -2.60
C ASP A 361 18.01 -28.67 -2.96
N MET A 362 17.40 -29.36 -1.99
CA MET A 362 16.73 -30.65 -2.22
C MET A 362 15.42 -30.51 -2.98
N ALA A 363 14.75 -29.36 -2.84
CA ALA A 363 13.44 -29.11 -3.45
C ALA A 363 13.45 -27.80 -4.23
N THR A 364 12.72 -27.78 -5.34
CA THR A 364 12.40 -26.59 -6.13
C THR A 364 10.92 -26.58 -6.45
N ASP A 365 10.36 -25.40 -6.66
CA ASP A 365 8.98 -25.22 -7.03
C ASP A 365 8.88 -24.20 -8.18
N LYS A 366 7.86 -24.31 -9.02
CA LYS A 366 7.66 -23.45 -10.17
C LYS A 366 6.92 -22.17 -9.78
N ASP A 367 6.04 -22.26 -8.80
CA ASP A 367 5.12 -21.19 -8.38
C ASP A 367 5.40 -20.67 -6.95
N ASN A 368 6.45 -21.21 -6.30
CA ASN A 368 6.88 -20.75 -4.98
C ASN A 368 8.42 -20.68 -4.89
N ILE A 369 8.92 -19.92 -3.94
CA ILE A 369 10.36 -19.84 -3.66
C ILE A 369 10.82 -21.07 -2.89
N ALA A 370 12.05 -21.55 -3.16
CA ALA A 370 12.64 -22.68 -2.46
C ALA A 370 12.72 -22.47 -0.94
N GLU A 371 12.96 -21.24 -0.51
CA GLU A 371 13.06 -20.82 0.89
C GLU A 371 11.70 -20.81 1.66
N ALA A 372 10.56 -20.91 0.95
CA ALA A 372 9.23 -21.07 1.55
C ALA A 372 8.77 -22.54 1.60
N ILE A 373 9.54 -23.48 1.01
CA ILE A 373 9.21 -24.91 1.09
C ILE A 373 9.50 -25.43 2.49
N TYR A 374 8.41 -25.74 3.22
CA TYR A 374 8.48 -26.25 4.58
C TYR A 374 8.86 -27.72 4.59
N LYS A 375 9.76 -28.10 5.49
CA LYS A 375 10.25 -29.47 5.59
C LYS A 375 9.92 -30.03 6.99
N SER A 376 9.39 -31.24 7.03
CA SER A 376 9.03 -31.93 8.29
C SER A 376 9.31 -33.42 8.23
N VAL A 377 9.58 -34.00 9.38
CA VAL A 377 9.65 -35.47 9.50
C VAL A 377 8.23 -36.00 9.52
N LYS A 378 7.88 -36.83 8.53
CA LYS A 378 6.57 -37.50 8.48
C LYS A 378 6.55 -38.71 9.42
N SER A 379 7.60 -39.54 9.36
CA SER A 379 7.69 -40.77 10.18
C SER A 379 9.12 -41.27 10.22
N VAL A 380 9.41 -42.04 11.25
CA VAL A 380 10.61 -42.89 11.39
C VAL A 380 10.14 -44.32 11.55
N SER A 381 10.55 -45.24 10.63
CA SER A 381 10.07 -46.62 10.64
C SER A 381 10.54 -47.43 11.85
N ASN A 382 11.60 -46.99 12.51
CA ASN A 382 12.18 -47.63 13.69
C ASN A 382 12.65 -46.56 14.71
N GLU A 383 11.73 -46.09 15.55
CA GLU A 383 12.01 -45.09 16.58
C GLU A 383 12.84 -45.62 17.73
N SER A 384 12.97 -46.96 17.87
CA SER A 384 13.86 -47.55 18.87
C SER A 384 15.33 -47.50 18.39
N LEU A 385 15.61 -47.32 17.10
CA LEU A 385 16.92 -47.19 16.50
C LEU A 385 17.42 -45.76 16.45
N LEU A 386 16.57 -44.81 16.02
CA LEU A 386 16.88 -43.38 15.91
C LEU A 386 15.64 -42.49 16.05
N SER A 387 15.87 -41.24 16.39
CA SER A 387 14.91 -40.16 16.24
C SER A 387 15.41 -39.15 15.19
N ALA A 388 14.46 -38.46 14.55
CA ALA A 388 14.75 -37.47 13.53
C ALA A 388 14.02 -36.15 13.85
N SER A 389 14.68 -35.03 13.61
CA SER A 389 14.08 -33.69 13.72
C SER A 389 14.61 -32.80 12.60
N ILE A 390 13.80 -31.78 12.20
CA ILE A 390 14.18 -30.81 11.19
C ILE A 390 14.07 -29.41 11.78
N LEU A 391 15.12 -28.63 11.59
CA LEU A 391 15.12 -27.20 11.85
C LEU A 391 15.70 -26.49 10.61
N GLY A 392 14.89 -25.67 9.95
CA GLY A 392 15.26 -25.04 8.68
C GLY A 392 15.59 -26.07 7.61
N ASP A 393 16.80 -26.06 7.12
CA ASP A 393 17.33 -27.03 6.13
C ASP A 393 18.18 -28.13 6.73
N ASN A 394 18.17 -28.31 8.05
CA ASN A 394 18.98 -29.33 8.70
C ASN A 394 18.10 -30.47 9.26
N LEU A 395 18.21 -31.65 8.67
CA LEU A 395 17.66 -32.89 9.22
C LEU A 395 18.69 -33.50 10.15
N THR A 396 18.39 -33.56 11.46
CA THR A 396 19.23 -34.18 12.48
C THR A 396 18.69 -35.56 12.81
N LEU A 397 19.56 -36.59 12.66
CA LEU A 397 19.31 -37.97 13.04
C LEU A 397 20.06 -38.25 14.34
N THR A 398 19.33 -38.56 15.42
CA THR A 398 19.93 -38.92 16.71
C THR A 398 19.77 -40.42 16.94
N LEU A 399 20.87 -41.15 16.95
CA LEU A 399 20.87 -42.57 17.19
C LEU A 399 20.52 -42.91 18.64
N LYS A 400 19.77 -43.97 18.83
CA LYS A 400 19.49 -44.48 20.19
C LYS A 400 20.68 -45.30 20.67
N PRO A 401 21.00 -45.20 21.98
CA PRO A 401 22.13 -45.93 22.55
C PRO A 401 22.01 -47.45 22.33
N ASP A 402 23.12 -48.07 21.99
CA ASP A 402 23.30 -49.53 21.89
C ASP A 402 22.35 -50.24 20.90
N GLN A 403 21.83 -49.53 19.90
CA GLN A 403 20.93 -50.08 18.90
C GLN A 403 21.62 -50.21 17.55
N THR A 404 21.38 -51.34 16.85
CA THR A 404 21.80 -51.58 15.48
C THR A 404 20.62 -52.01 14.60
N GLY A 405 20.70 -51.83 13.30
CA GLY A 405 19.62 -52.20 12.38
C GLY A 405 19.40 -51.18 11.29
N GLU A 406 18.20 -51.17 10.74
CA GLU A 406 17.79 -50.27 9.66
C GLU A 406 16.57 -49.47 10.04
N ALA A 407 16.53 -48.22 9.57
CA ALA A 407 15.36 -47.34 9.65
C ALA A 407 15.20 -46.58 8.34
N THR A 408 13.96 -46.23 8.03
CA THR A 408 13.60 -45.28 6.99
C THR A 408 13.02 -44.04 7.63
N VAL A 409 13.58 -42.89 7.31
CA VAL A 409 13.08 -41.57 7.70
C VAL A 409 12.33 -40.95 6.51
N SER A 410 11.03 -40.83 6.63
CA SER A 410 10.18 -40.17 5.60
C SER A 410 10.12 -38.68 5.87
N VAL A 411 10.51 -37.85 4.90
CA VAL A 411 10.56 -36.41 4.97
C VAL A 411 9.53 -35.83 4.01
N ASN A 412 8.68 -34.96 4.53
CA ASN A 412 7.74 -34.17 3.74
C ASN A 412 8.38 -32.85 3.33
N PHE A 413 8.15 -32.49 2.06
CA PHE A 413 8.43 -31.19 1.48
C PHE A 413 7.09 -30.57 1.08
N ASP A 414 6.67 -29.53 1.80
CA ASP A 414 5.38 -28.88 1.66
C ASP A 414 5.56 -27.51 1.01
N SER A 415 5.01 -27.33 -0.17
CA SER A 415 4.92 -26.05 -0.86
C SER A 415 3.46 -25.64 -1.00
N ASN A 416 3.02 -24.63 -0.25
CA ASN A 416 1.64 -24.15 -0.22
C ASN A 416 0.59 -25.28 -0.10
N GLY A 417 0.88 -26.28 0.77
CA GLY A 417 0.00 -27.43 1.00
C GLY A 417 0.08 -28.54 -0.04
N LYS A 418 0.96 -28.44 -1.03
CA LYS A 418 1.32 -29.54 -1.94
C LYS A 418 2.53 -30.28 -1.40
N ILE A 419 2.35 -31.53 -1.02
CA ILE A 419 3.35 -32.28 -0.26
C ILE A 419 3.92 -33.41 -1.12
N VAL A 420 5.25 -33.43 -1.19
CA VAL A 420 6.02 -34.55 -1.72
C VAL A 420 6.82 -35.21 -0.59
N THR A 421 6.68 -36.51 -0.42
CA THR A 421 7.42 -37.29 0.59
C THR A 421 8.59 -37.97 -0.07
N LYS A 422 9.76 -37.95 0.58
CA LYS A 422 10.96 -38.69 0.19
C LYS A 422 11.51 -39.48 1.38
N ASP A 423 12.05 -40.66 1.10
CA ASP A 423 12.53 -41.61 2.08
C ASP A 423 14.06 -41.62 2.13
N LEU A 424 14.61 -41.46 3.32
CA LEU A 424 16.01 -41.59 3.65
C LEU A 424 16.24 -42.92 4.38
N LYS A 425 17.02 -43.82 3.79
CA LYS A 425 17.43 -45.08 4.43
C LYS A 425 18.66 -44.87 5.30
N VAL A 426 18.59 -45.36 6.53
CA VAL A 426 19.69 -45.30 7.51
C VAL A 426 19.96 -46.68 8.03
N THR A 427 21.23 -47.11 7.96
CA THR A 427 21.70 -48.42 8.46
C THR A 427 22.72 -48.15 9.58
N VAL A 428 22.45 -48.66 10.78
CA VAL A 428 23.38 -48.57 11.92
C VAL A 428 24.07 -49.91 12.15
N LYS A 429 25.39 -49.92 11.98
CA LYS A 429 26.24 -51.13 12.12
C LYS A 429 26.88 -51.16 13.53
N GLY A 430 27.05 -52.37 14.04
CA GLY A 430 27.77 -52.60 15.30
C GLY A 430 29.27 -52.30 15.18
N LYS A 431 29.87 -51.82 16.28
CA LYS A 431 31.32 -51.68 16.46
C LYS A 431 31.77 -52.59 17.59
N ALA A 432 32.95 -53.16 17.47
CA ALA A 432 33.51 -54.05 18.53
C ALA A 432 34.00 -53.28 19.74
N VAL A 433 34.47 -52.05 19.55
CA VAL A 433 34.87 -51.09 20.60
C VAL A 433 34.13 -49.78 20.40
N TYR A 434 33.42 -49.33 21.41
CA TYR A 434 32.71 -48.05 21.30
C TYR A 434 32.54 -47.37 22.64
N LEU A 435 32.53 -46.02 22.61
CA LEU A 435 32.30 -45.12 23.74
C LEU A 435 30.80 -44.74 23.86
N ASP A 436 30.35 -44.48 25.08
CA ASP A 436 28.99 -43.97 25.34
C ASP A 436 28.79 -42.49 24.89
N LYS A 437 29.91 -41.76 24.65
CA LYS A 437 29.91 -40.39 24.16
C LYS A 437 31.07 -40.12 23.24
N HIS A 438 30.84 -39.39 22.13
CA HIS A 438 31.85 -39.04 21.14
C HIS A 438 32.24 -37.56 21.18
N GLU A 439 31.50 -36.75 21.95
CA GLU A 439 31.82 -35.37 22.20
C GLU A 439 31.48 -34.99 23.64
N LEU A 440 32.35 -34.19 24.26
CA LEU A 440 32.19 -33.60 25.60
C LEU A 440 32.60 -32.15 25.57
N SER A 441 31.79 -31.30 26.19
CA SER A 441 32.14 -29.92 26.47
C SER A 441 32.30 -29.75 27.98
N LEU A 442 33.48 -29.33 28.43
CA LEU A 442 33.84 -29.16 29.82
C LEU A 442 34.43 -27.78 30.03
N ASN A 443 34.20 -27.20 31.19
CA ASN A 443 35.00 -26.07 31.65
C ASN A 443 36.30 -26.48 32.32
N VAL A 444 37.28 -25.62 32.24
CA VAL A 444 38.59 -25.90 32.93
C VAL A 444 38.36 -26.25 34.42
N GLY A 445 38.91 -27.36 34.85
CA GLY A 445 38.75 -27.91 36.20
C GLY A 445 37.60 -28.92 36.34
N GLU A 446 36.70 -29.01 35.35
CA GLU A 446 35.60 -29.98 35.41
C GLU A 446 36.10 -31.41 35.09
N LYS A 447 35.37 -32.40 35.63
CA LYS A 447 35.63 -33.83 35.39
C LYS A 447 34.37 -34.47 34.78
N SER A 448 34.59 -35.45 33.93
CA SER A 448 33.54 -36.31 33.32
C SER A 448 34.09 -37.74 33.14
N THR A 449 33.18 -38.71 33.05
CA THR A 449 33.55 -40.11 32.83
C THR A 449 32.97 -40.60 31.56
N LEU A 450 33.81 -41.22 30.69
CA LEU A 450 33.41 -42.00 29.52
C LEU A 450 33.30 -43.46 29.87
N LYS A 451 32.24 -44.10 29.42
CA LYS A 451 32.10 -45.56 29.47
C LYS A 451 32.49 -46.17 28.16
N VAL A 452 33.21 -47.29 28.19
CA VAL A 452 33.58 -48.04 26.99
C VAL A 452 32.98 -49.43 27.05
N THR A 453 32.47 -49.89 25.89
CA THR A 453 32.16 -51.31 25.68
C THR A 453 33.27 -51.93 24.86
N VAL A 454 33.80 -53.04 25.37
CA VAL A 454 34.86 -53.82 24.70
C VAL A 454 34.48 -55.28 24.70
N PRO A 455 35.08 -56.13 23.78
CA PRO A 455 34.86 -57.55 23.78
C PRO A 455 35.34 -58.19 25.09
N GLU A 456 34.67 -59.31 25.50
CA GLU A 456 34.99 -60.01 26.73
C GLU A 456 36.44 -60.46 26.77
N GLY A 457 37.11 -60.19 27.86
CA GLY A 457 38.54 -60.54 28.08
C GLY A 457 39.55 -59.58 27.48
N VAL A 458 39.13 -58.50 26.83
CA VAL A 458 40.01 -57.47 26.25
C VAL A 458 40.05 -56.23 27.15
N SER A 459 41.28 -55.77 27.52
CA SER A 459 41.45 -54.59 28.34
C SER A 459 41.45 -53.30 27.48
N ALA A 460 40.74 -52.28 27.92
CA ALA A 460 40.72 -50.96 27.30
C ALA A 460 41.97 -50.15 27.68
N VAL A 461 42.65 -49.56 26.73
CA VAL A 461 43.77 -48.65 26.91
C VAL A 461 43.31 -47.23 26.52
N TRP A 462 43.48 -46.28 27.43
CA TRP A 462 43.03 -44.89 27.24
C TRP A 462 44.22 -43.98 26.98
N THR A 463 44.08 -43.07 26.00
CA THR A 463 45.08 -42.06 25.71
C THR A 463 44.41 -40.73 25.37
N SER A 464 45.11 -39.64 25.60
CA SER A 464 44.72 -38.30 25.19
C SER A 464 45.68 -37.81 24.11
N SER A 465 45.13 -37.20 23.04
CA SER A 465 45.95 -36.54 22.04
C SER A 465 46.67 -35.30 22.55
N ASN A 466 46.18 -34.71 23.64
CA ASN A 466 46.78 -33.57 24.30
C ASN A 466 46.37 -33.55 25.80
N SER A 467 47.17 -34.17 26.64
CA SER A 467 46.91 -34.25 28.10
C SER A 467 47.03 -32.91 28.83
N ASN A 468 47.66 -31.90 28.22
CA ASN A 468 47.64 -30.51 28.73
C ASN A 468 46.32 -29.80 28.56
N VAL A 469 45.43 -30.28 27.66
CA VAL A 469 44.08 -29.76 27.47
C VAL A 469 43.07 -30.63 28.22
N ALA A 470 43.09 -31.93 27.97
CA ALA A 470 42.24 -32.90 28.70
C ALA A 470 43.05 -34.18 28.95
N SER A 471 43.19 -34.57 30.23
CA SER A 471 43.79 -35.82 30.62
C SER A 471 42.75 -36.90 30.86
N VAL A 472 43.12 -38.17 30.71
CA VAL A 472 42.23 -39.30 30.93
C VAL A 472 42.92 -40.40 31.78
N VAL A 473 42.20 -40.94 32.76
CA VAL A 473 42.66 -42.10 33.57
C VAL A 473 41.46 -43.03 33.70
N ASN A 474 41.56 -44.25 33.14
CA ASN A 474 40.49 -45.27 33.18
C ASN A 474 39.10 -44.74 32.82
N GLY A 475 39.03 -43.85 31.81
CA GLY A 475 37.78 -43.21 31.34
C GLY A 475 37.38 -41.95 32.12
N GLU A 476 37.97 -41.62 33.24
CA GLU A 476 37.79 -40.35 33.93
C GLU A 476 38.60 -39.26 33.20
N ILE A 477 37.92 -38.27 32.65
CA ILE A 477 38.51 -37.12 31.99
C ILE A 477 38.60 -35.97 32.98
N THR A 478 39.73 -35.28 32.93
CA THR A 478 39.89 -34.00 33.65
C THR A 478 40.23 -32.91 32.64
N ALA A 479 39.44 -31.86 32.61
CA ALA A 479 39.68 -30.67 31.80
C ALA A 479 40.78 -29.83 32.42
N VAL A 480 41.91 -29.64 31.73
CA VAL A 480 43.12 -29.02 32.30
C VAL A 480 43.26 -27.56 31.84
N ALA A 481 43.17 -27.34 30.55
CA ALA A 481 43.34 -26.03 29.95
C ALA A 481 42.45 -25.87 28.72
N GLN A 482 42.17 -24.65 28.33
CA GLN A 482 41.34 -24.33 27.15
C GLN A 482 41.92 -24.96 25.86
N GLY A 483 41.10 -25.56 25.05
CA GLY A 483 41.45 -26.16 23.78
C GLY A 483 40.59 -27.39 23.49
N SER A 484 41.04 -28.19 22.53
CA SER A 484 40.38 -29.44 22.16
C SER A 484 41.39 -30.60 22.23
N ALA A 485 40.96 -31.71 22.77
CA ALA A 485 41.74 -32.94 22.82
C ALA A 485 40.88 -34.12 22.43
N LYS A 486 41.46 -35.11 21.74
CA LYS A 486 40.81 -36.40 21.44
C LYS A 486 41.17 -37.39 22.51
N ILE A 487 40.18 -37.89 23.23
CA ILE A 487 40.36 -39.05 24.11
C ILE A 487 40.10 -40.29 23.29
N ILE A 488 41.08 -41.17 23.20
CA ILE A 488 41.09 -42.37 22.38
C ILE A 488 41.12 -43.59 23.32
N VAL A 489 40.16 -44.48 23.12
CA VAL A 489 40.18 -45.80 23.74
C VAL A 489 40.55 -46.85 22.69
N SER A 490 41.36 -47.78 23.01
CA SER A 490 41.80 -48.90 22.15
C SER A 490 41.63 -50.23 22.90
N ALA A 491 41.15 -51.27 22.19
CA ALA A 491 41.09 -52.63 22.68
C ALA A 491 41.45 -53.61 21.53
N GLY A 492 42.59 -54.23 21.60
CA GLY A 492 43.19 -54.97 20.47
C GLY A 492 43.56 -54.06 19.31
N ASN A 493 43.04 -54.32 18.11
CA ASN A 493 43.25 -53.54 16.90
C ASN A 493 42.14 -52.46 16.70
N GLU A 494 41.07 -52.52 17.47
CA GLU A 494 39.93 -51.61 17.35
C GLU A 494 40.10 -50.41 18.30
N LYS A 495 39.55 -49.29 17.89
CA LYS A 495 39.58 -48.03 18.67
C LYS A 495 38.33 -47.20 18.47
N ASP A 496 38.03 -46.39 19.49
CA ASP A 496 37.05 -45.37 19.38
C ASP A 496 37.55 -44.05 20.00
N THR A 497 36.92 -42.92 19.68
CA THR A 497 37.43 -41.60 20.03
C THR A 497 36.31 -40.64 20.47
N CYS A 498 36.53 -39.92 21.59
CA CYS A 498 35.71 -38.82 22.02
C CYS A 498 36.46 -37.49 21.85
N LEU A 499 35.86 -36.50 21.23
CA LEU A 499 36.37 -35.14 21.18
C LEU A 499 35.99 -34.41 22.47
N VAL A 500 36.96 -33.88 23.19
CA VAL A 500 36.72 -33.07 24.41
C VAL A 500 37.10 -31.63 24.13
N ASN A 501 36.11 -30.77 24.18
CA ASN A 501 36.26 -29.33 24.06
C ASN A 501 36.30 -28.72 25.45
N VAL A 502 37.41 -28.07 25.81
CA VAL A 502 37.58 -27.42 27.11
C VAL A 502 37.51 -25.90 26.94
N SER A 503 36.62 -25.28 27.64
CA SER A 503 36.39 -23.85 27.63
C SER A 503 36.63 -23.15 28.97
N LEU A 504 36.88 -21.85 28.95
CA LEU A 504 36.93 -21.03 30.12
C LEU A 504 35.52 -20.52 30.46
N SER A 505 35.10 -20.68 31.71
CA SER A 505 33.84 -20.11 32.20
C SER A 505 33.89 -18.58 32.20
N VAL A 506 32.87 -17.94 31.72
CA VAL A 506 32.75 -16.48 31.72
C VAL A 506 32.49 -16.00 33.17
N GLN A 507 33.42 -15.21 33.70
CA GLN A 507 33.28 -14.60 35.02
C GLN A 507 32.55 -13.27 34.98
N SER A 508 32.84 -12.46 33.97
CA SER A 508 32.10 -11.22 33.67
C SER A 508 32.10 -10.92 32.17
N LEU A 509 31.15 -10.13 31.74
CA LEU A 509 31.11 -9.51 30.44
C LEU A 509 31.02 -8.00 30.57
N THR A 510 31.64 -7.26 29.64
CA THR A 510 31.58 -5.80 29.57
C THR A 510 31.44 -5.35 28.15
N LEU A 511 30.74 -4.21 27.93
CA LEU A 511 30.65 -3.56 26.65
C LEU A 511 31.97 -2.81 26.36
N ASP A 512 32.46 -2.96 25.14
CA ASP A 512 33.63 -2.22 24.63
C ASP A 512 33.20 -0.85 24.14
N VAL A 513 32.94 0.07 25.08
CA VAL A 513 32.56 1.46 24.80
C VAL A 513 33.53 2.43 25.46
N GLU A 514 33.86 3.52 24.78
CA GLU A 514 34.79 4.54 25.30
C GLU A 514 34.21 5.35 26.47
N SER A 515 32.89 5.41 26.58
CA SER A 515 32.18 6.09 27.65
C SER A 515 30.83 5.46 27.91
N ASP A 516 30.27 5.61 29.13
CA ASP A 516 28.96 5.12 29.50
C ASP A 516 27.81 5.71 28.66
N THR A 517 28.08 6.83 27.97
CA THR A 517 27.14 7.46 27.03
C THR A 517 27.76 7.63 25.66
N THR A 518 27.32 6.83 24.71
CA THR A 518 27.77 6.90 23.33
C THR A 518 26.75 7.67 22.48
N ARG A 519 27.24 8.56 21.61
CA ARG A 519 26.44 9.38 20.72
C ARG A 519 26.30 8.69 19.35
N VAL A 520 25.10 8.60 18.85
CA VAL A 520 24.79 8.05 17.53
C VAL A 520 23.93 9.05 16.77
N GLN A 521 24.25 9.27 15.51
CA GLN A 521 23.43 10.10 14.64
C GLN A 521 22.10 9.40 14.35
N ARG A 522 21.00 10.15 14.30
CA ARG A 522 19.70 9.59 13.87
C ARG A 522 19.85 8.93 12.50
N ASP A 523 19.19 7.80 12.32
CA ASP A 523 19.26 6.93 11.14
C ASP A 523 20.64 6.28 10.94
N GLY A 524 21.55 6.45 11.87
CA GLY A 524 22.86 5.77 11.91
C GLY A 524 22.83 4.48 12.70
N THR A 525 23.91 3.71 12.56
CA THR A 525 24.10 2.45 13.30
C THR A 525 25.39 2.48 14.12
N LEU A 526 25.42 1.67 15.17
CA LEU A 526 26.59 1.46 16.02
C LEU A 526 26.72 -0.02 16.38
N GLN A 527 27.82 -0.65 16.03
CA GLN A 527 28.13 -2.01 16.47
C GLN A 527 28.72 -2.00 17.87
N LEU A 528 27.98 -2.51 18.85
CA LEU A 528 28.52 -2.77 20.19
C LEU A 528 29.27 -4.11 20.20
N LYS A 529 30.40 -4.15 20.89
CA LYS A 529 31.20 -5.35 21.11
C LYS A 529 31.23 -5.69 22.58
N VAL A 530 31.24 -7.00 22.86
CA VAL A 530 31.35 -7.51 24.24
C VAL A 530 32.78 -8.03 24.48
N LYS A 531 33.36 -7.68 25.58
CA LYS A 531 34.59 -8.24 26.11
C LYS A 531 34.27 -9.20 27.24
N LEU A 532 34.89 -10.36 27.22
CA LEU A 532 34.70 -11.40 28.23
C LEU A 532 35.90 -11.45 29.19
N HIS A 533 35.66 -11.76 30.41
CA HIS A 533 36.67 -12.12 31.39
C HIS A 533 36.41 -13.52 31.95
N PRO A 534 37.43 -14.39 31.95
CA PRO A 534 38.76 -14.17 31.42
C PRO A 534 38.77 -14.08 29.90
N GLU A 535 39.80 -13.43 29.35
CA GLU A 535 39.99 -13.34 27.90
C GLU A 535 40.14 -14.76 27.30
N GLY A 536 39.49 -15.01 26.15
CA GLY A 536 39.41 -16.33 25.54
C GLY A 536 38.29 -17.22 26.07
N ALA A 537 37.49 -16.77 27.05
CA ALA A 537 36.26 -17.49 27.41
C ALA A 537 35.32 -17.60 26.21
N VAL A 538 34.60 -18.72 26.12
CA VAL A 538 33.63 -18.94 25.04
C VAL A 538 32.46 -17.97 25.19
N LEU A 539 32.15 -17.25 24.12
CA LEU A 539 31.04 -16.30 24.11
C LEU A 539 29.72 -17.05 24.34
N PRO A 540 28.99 -16.76 25.44
CA PRO A 540 27.68 -17.35 25.66
C PRO A 540 26.68 -16.76 24.68
N GLU A 541 25.51 -17.38 24.57
CA GLU A 541 24.38 -16.75 23.94
C GLU A 541 24.05 -15.44 24.67
N LEU A 542 23.96 -14.35 23.91
CA LEU A 542 23.73 -13.02 24.44
C LEU A 542 22.32 -12.55 24.15
N LEU A 543 21.66 -12.03 25.17
CA LEU A 543 20.38 -11.36 25.07
C LEU A 543 20.61 -9.85 25.13
N TRP A 544 20.13 -9.16 24.11
CA TRP A 544 20.21 -7.71 23.99
C TRP A 544 18.85 -7.07 24.20
N ASN A 545 18.80 -5.95 24.89
CA ASN A 545 17.58 -5.21 25.13
C ASN A 545 17.82 -3.71 25.07
N SER A 546 16.84 -2.95 24.60
CA SER A 546 16.82 -1.49 24.63
C SER A 546 15.70 -1.03 25.54
N SER A 547 15.99 -0.07 26.42
CA SER A 547 14.99 0.56 27.30
C SER A 547 14.00 1.44 26.53
N ASN A 548 14.33 1.80 25.28
CA ASN A 548 13.48 2.62 24.42
C ASN A 548 13.74 2.33 22.94
N THR A 549 13.05 1.34 22.41
CA THR A 549 13.19 0.88 21.03
C THR A 549 12.76 1.94 20.00
N LYS A 550 11.95 2.95 20.40
CA LYS A 550 11.58 4.09 19.54
C LYS A 550 12.74 5.07 19.35
N VAL A 551 13.69 5.11 20.27
CA VAL A 551 14.89 5.95 20.20
C VAL A 551 16.04 5.18 19.56
N ALA A 552 16.36 4.01 20.10
CA ALA A 552 17.40 3.14 19.54
C ALA A 552 17.02 1.67 19.77
N HIS A 553 17.11 0.88 18.73
CA HIS A 553 16.90 -0.56 18.75
C HIS A 553 18.25 -1.27 18.71
N VAL A 554 18.36 -2.42 19.33
CA VAL A 554 19.54 -3.29 19.25
C VAL A 554 19.10 -4.68 18.81
N ASN A 555 19.79 -5.25 17.83
CA ASN A 555 19.56 -6.62 17.39
C ASN A 555 20.33 -7.64 18.23
N ASN A 556 20.15 -8.94 17.97
CA ASN A 556 20.79 -10.04 18.69
C ASN A 556 22.32 -10.13 18.53
N LYS A 557 22.90 -9.38 17.56
CA LYS A 557 24.34 -9.27 17.36
C LYS A 557 24.95 -7.99 17.96
N GLY A 558 24.16 -7.19 18.68
CA GLY A 558 24.60 -5.96 19.30
C GLY A 558 24.70 -4.76 18.34
N LEU A 559 24.11 -4.86 17.15
CA LEU A 559 24.00 -3.71 16.24
C LEU A 559 22.87 -2.80 16.71
N VAL A 560 23.22 -1.61 17.12
CA VAL A 560 22.28 -0.55 17.50
C VAL A 560 21.89 0.25 16.27
N THR A 561 20.60 0.46 16.07
CA THR A 561 20.05 1.36 15.04
C THR A 561 19.32 2.51 15.72
N ALA A 562 19.69 3.73 15.39
CA ALA A 562 19.14 4.94 15.98
C ALA A 562 17.97 5.49 15.18
N PHE A 563 16.78 5.69 15.79
CA PHE A 563 15.55 6.07 15.10
C PHE A 563 15.06 7.49 15.39
N ALA A 564 15.11 7.88 16.65
CA ALA A 564 14.60 9.19 17.06
C ALA A 564 15.53 9.79 18.12
N ASP A 565 15.52 11.09 18.21
CA ASP A 565 16.30 11.83 19.20
C ASP A 565 15.90 11.42 20.63
N GLY A 566 16.88 11.25 21.49
CA GLY A 566 16.63 10.89 22.88
C GLY A 566 17.72 10.01 23.48
N LEU A 567 17.35 9.33 24.55
CA LEU A 567 18.21 8.41 25.27
C LEU A 567 17.60 7.02 25.27
N ALA A 568 18.42 6.01 25.06
CA ALA A 568 18.09 4.61 25.25
C ALA A 568 19.23 3.92 26.00
N VAL A 569 18.91 3.10 26.98
CA VAL A 569 19.88 2.23 27.64
C VAL A 569 19.88 0.91 26.89
N ILE A 570 21.02 0.55 26.33
CA ILE A 570 21.22 -0.76 25.71
C ILE A 570 21.85 -1.67 26.75
N LYS A 571 21.21 -2.81 27.00
CA LYS A 571 21.65 -3.80 27.97
C LYS A 571 21.98 -5.10 27.23
N VAL A 572 23.10 -5.71 27.57
CA VAL A 572 23.49 -7.04 27.18
C VAL A 572 23.57 -7.96 28.39
N MET A 573 23.12 -9.19 28.24
CA MET A 573 23.19 -10.20 29.29
C MET A 573 23.42 -11.58 28.70
N SER A 574 24.06 -12.49 29.48
CA SER A 574 24.08 -13.91 29.14
C SER A 574 22.67 -14.51 29.19
N ALA A 575 22.42 -15.60 28.45
CA ALA A 575 21.10 -16.25 28.40
C ALA A 575 20.56 -16.66 29.78
N ASP A 576 21.46 -17.04 30.70
CA ASP A 576 21.13 -17.34 32.13
C ASP A 576 20.94 -16.07 32.99
N SER A 577 21.09 -14.89 32.41
CA SER A 577 21.01 -13.58 33.06
C SER A 577 22.00 -13.37 34.24
N SER A 578 23.00 -14.23 34.39
CA SER A 578 23.96 -14.16 35.51
C SER A 578 25.04 -13.10 35.29
N LYS A 579 25.31 -12.73 34.05
CA LYS A 579 26.30 -11.74 33.63
C LYS A 579 25.62 -10.69 32.75
N MET A 580 25.89 -9.41 33.03
CA MET A 580 25.26 -8.31 32.28
C MET A 580 26.10 -7.05 32.35
N ASP A 581 25.91 -6.22 31.32
CA ASP A 581 26.41 -4.85 31.27
C ASP A 581 25.46 -3.95 30.44
N SER A 582 25.64 -2.63 30.51
CA SER A 582 24.80 -1.68 29.79
C SER A 582 25.52 -0.38 29.46
N CYS A 583 25.13 0.26 28.39
CA CYS A 583 25.56 1.61 28.04
C CYS A 583 24.36 2.49 27.64
N VAL A 584 24.55 3.80 27.71
CA VAL A 584 23.54 4.76 27.26
C VAL A 584 23.84 5.19 25.84
N ILE A 585 22.87 5.04 24.94
CA ILE A 585 22.91 5.59 23.60
C ILE A 585 22.15 6.91 23.59
N LYS A 586 22.85 7.97 23.19
CA LYS A 586 22.24 9.29 22.95
C LYS A 586 22.13 9.51 21.45
N VAL A 587 20.91 9.49 20.95
CA VAL A 587 20.62 9.73 19.55
C VAL A 587 20.44 11.22 19.32
N LEU A 588 21.13 11.75 18.31
CA LEU A 588 21.12 13.16 17.93
C LEU A 588 20.89 13.25 16.42
N ALA A 589 20.07 14.19 16.00
CA ALA A 589 19.94 14.57 14.59
C ALA A 589 20.63 15.92 14.38
N ASN A 590 21.89 15.89 14.00
CA ASN A 590 22.63 17.11 13.70
C ASN A 590 22.17 17.70 12.35
N ILE A 591 22.21 19.03 12.25
CA ILE A 591 21.90 19.72 11.02
C ILE A 591 22.97 19.42 9.95
N GLN A 592 22.56 18.81 8.84
CA GLN A 592 23.40 18.56 7.68
C GLN A 592 23.42 19.77 6.74
N SER A 593 22.25 20.39 6.57
CA SER A 593 22.12 21.64 5.82
C SER A 593 20.96 22.47 6.36
N VAL A 594 21.03 23.77 6.11
CA VAL A 594 19.96 24.75 6.32
C VAL A 594 19.71 25.47 5.01
N SER A 595 18.46 25.78 4.71
CA SER A 595 18.07 26.54 3.51
C SER A 595 17.07 27.63 3.86
N LEU A 596 17.08 28.66 3.05
CA LEU A 596 16.13 29.77 3.04
C LEU A 596 15.56 29.95 1.63
N PRO A 597 14.45 30.69 1.45
CA PRO A 597 14.05 31.18 0.13
C PRO A 597 15.19 31.94 -0.55
N GLU A 598 15.39 31.74 -1.83
CA GLU A 598 16.47 32.38 -2.59
C GLU A 598 16.38 33.90 -2.54
N SER A 599 15.16 34.45 -2.67
CA SER A 599 14.91 35.89 -2.60
C SER A 599 13.51 36.20 -2.09
N ILE A 600 13.39 37.39 -1.49
CA ILE A 600 12.12 37.97 -1.02
C ILE A 600 12.09 39.45 -1.38
N SER A 601 10.90 39.93 -1.76
CA SER A 601 10.66 41.35 -1.94
C SER A 601 9.82 41.89 -0.79
N LEU A 602 10.21 42.98 -0.19
CA LEU A 602 9.52 43.64 0.89
C LEU A 602 9.06 45.05 0.46
N ASN A 603 7.95 45.46 1.03
CA ASN A 603 7.42 46.82 0.85
C ASN A 603 8.04 47.79 1.86
N THR A 604 8.61 48.91 1.41
CA THR A 604 9.16 49.90 2.30
C THR A 604 8.10 50.78 2.99
N ASN A 605 6.84 50.71 2.57
CA ASN A 605 5.74 51.40 3.27
C ASN A 605 5.42 50.70 4.59
N SER A 606 5.68 51.32 5.73
CA SER A 606 5.49 50.76 7.08
C SER A 606 4.02 50.41 7.40
N ASN A 607 3.08 51.04 6.73
CA ASN A 607 1.65 50.74 6.82
C ASN A 607 1.14 49.81 5.72
N GLY A 608 2.03 49.44 4.80
CA GLY A 608 1.72 48.58 3.65
C GLY A 608 1.80 47.09 3.97
N LYS A 609 1.13 46.28 3.15
CA LYS A 609 1.31 44.81 3.20
C LYS A 609 2.75 44.42 2.92
N GLN A 610 3.20 43.37 3.57
CA GLN A 610 4.55 42.81 3.40
C GLN A 610 5.72 43.77 3.70
N HIS A 611 5.50 44.71 4.62
CA HIS A 611 6.58 45.51 5.19
C HIS A 611 7.53 44.61 6.03
N THR A 612 7.01 43.59 6.63
CA THR A 612 7.74 42.59 7.38
C THR A 612 7.47 41.18 6.84
N TYR A 613 8.44 40.28 7.02
CA TYR A 613 8.30 38.86 6.69
C TYR A 613 9.12 38.04 7.68
N THR A 614 8.60 36.88 8.10
CA THR A 614 9.34 35.96 8.96
C THR A 614 9.99 34.89 8.11
N LEU A 615 11.30 34.91 7.99
CA LEU A 615 12.09 33.84 7.40
C LEU A 615 12.04 32.62 8.30
N LYS A 616 11.74 31.47 7.70
CA LYS A 616 11.75 30.19 8.40
C LYS A 616 12.81 29.30 7.77
N PRO A 617 13.86 28.96 8.52
CA PRO A 617 14.87 28.05 7.99
C PRO A 617 14.29 26.64 7.86
N THR A 618 14.65 25.98 6.77
CA THR A 618 14.35 24.57 6.55
C THR A 618 15.62 23.78 6.78
N PHE A 619 15.54 22.74 7.58
CA PHE A 619 16.67 21.91 7.98
C PHE A 619 16.63 20.53 7.32
N ILE A 620 17.80 19.99 7.05
CA ILE A 620 17.99 18.57 6.74
C ILE A 620 18.85 17.99 7.88
N PRO A 621 18.38 16.97 8.59
CA PRO A 621 17.03 16.38 8.56
C PRO A 621 15.95 17.35 9.05
N ALA A 622 14.69 17.12 8.67
CA ALA A 622 13.57 18.04 8.93
C ALA A 622 13.29 18.35 10.41
N LYS A 623 13.73 17.49 11.31
CA LYS A 623 13.63 17.66 12.76
C LYS A 623 15.00 17.42 13.41
N PRO A 624 15.92 18.38 13.38
CA PRO A 624 17.20 18.22 14.05
C PRO A 624 17.04 18.35 15.57
N THR A 625 18.00 17.80 16.30
CA THR A 625 18.00 17.85 17.80
C THR A 625 18.17 19.27 18.32
N ASN A 626 18.93 20.10 17.63
CA ASN A 626 19.13 21.51 17.94
C ASN A 626 18.67 22.36 16.75
N THR A 627 17.75 23.28 16.96
CA THR A 627 17.22 24.20 15.97
C THR A 627 17.64 25.65 16.21
N VAL A 628 18.55 25.90 17.15
CA VAL A 628 19.03 27.24 17.47
C VAL A 628 19.81 27.81 16.29
N VAL A 629 19.42 29.01 15.89
CA VAL A 629 20.04 29.74 14.78
C VAL A 629 20.29 31.20 15.17
N SER A 630 21.31 31.80 14.57
CA SER A 630 21.56 33.24 14.60
C SER A 630 21.32 33.86 13.24
N TRP A 631 20.93 35.11 13.22
CA TRP A 631 20.57 35.87 12.04
C TRP A 631 21.47 37.08 11.88
N LYS A 632 21.79 37.42 10.63
CA LYS A 632 22.58 38.61 10.31
C LYS A 632 22.07 39.26 9.02
N SER A 633 21.95 40.57 9.00
CA SER A 633 21.75 41.36 7.78
C SER A 633 23.09 41.86 7.26
N SER A 634 23.26 41.84 5.94
CA SER A 634 24.45 42.49 5.29
C SER A 634 24.37 44.01 5.32
N ASN A 635 23.14 44.58 5.47
CA ASN A 635 22.94 46.02 5.59
C ASN A 635 21.64 46.30 6.37
N GLU A 636 21.80 46.69 7.63
CA GLU A 636 20.68 46.98 8.55
C GLU A 636 19.95 48.27 8.24
N ASP A 637 20.56 49.19 7.48
CA ASP A 637 19.90 50.44 7.00
C ASP A 637 18.84 50.14 5.90
N ILE A 638 18.91 48.94 5.27
CA ILE A 638 17.99 48.50 4.23
C ILE A 638 16.96 47.53 4.83
N VAL A 639 17.48 46.49 5.52
CA VAL A 639 16.64 45.45 6.14
C VAL A 639 17.21 45.07 7.50
N THR A 640 16.42 45.15 8.54
CA THR A 640 16.78 44.56 9.84
C THR A 640 16.26 43.12 9.96
N VAL A 641 16.92 42.31 10.78
CA VAL A 641 16.47 40.95 11.11
C VAL A 641 16.51 40.75 12.62
N SER A 642 15.42 40.22 13.18
CA SER A 642 15.34 39.84 14.60
C SER A 642 15.92 38.46 14.86
N GLU A 643 16.15 38.11 16.13
CA GLU A 643 16.56 36.78 16.56
C GLU A 643 15.58 35.66 16.15
N LYS A 644 14.33 35.99 15.86
CA LYS A 644 13.27 35.06 15.41
C LYS A 644 13.14 35.01 13.88
N GLY A 645 14.06 35.62 13.15
CA GLY A 645 14.03 35.66 11.68
C GLY A 645 12.98 36.62 11.08
N LEU A 646 12.41 37.53 11.90
CA LEU A 646 11.53 38.57 11.37
C LEU A 646 12.39 39.64 10.70
N ILE A 647 12.25 39.77 9.40
CA ILE A 647 12.89 40.82 8.61
C ILE A 647 11.90 42.00 8.42
N THR A 648 12.46 43.20 8.48
CA THR A 648 11.69 44.45 8.33
C THR A 648 12.39 45.38 7.33
N ALA A 649 11.66 45.81 6.30
CA ALA A 649 12.17 46.77 5.34
C ALA A 649 12.31 48.15 5.96
N ILE A 650 13.48 48.77 5.84
CA ILE A 650 13.78 50.10 6.36
C ILE A 650 13.84 51.14 5.21
N LYS A 651 14.60 50.78 4.16
CA LYS A 651 14.83 51.66 3.01
C LYS A 651 14.89 50.88 1.71
N ALA A 652 14.55 51.52 0.60
CA ALA A 652 14.69 50.88 -0.74
C ALA A 652 16.16 50.52 -1.02
N GLY A 653 16.34 49.29 -1.53
CA GLY A 653 17.64 48.70 -1.83
C GLY A 653 17.62 47.17 -1.65
N GLU A 654 18.83 46.62 -1.78
CA GLU A 654 19.03 45.17 -1.62
C GLU A 654 19.94 44.88 -0.43
N ALA A 655 19.59 43.86 0.35
CA ALA A 655 20.44 43.31 1.40
C ALA A 655 20.30 41.78 1.43
N THR A 656 21.33 41.09 1.93
CA THR A 656 21.33 39.64 2.13
C THR A 656 21.14 39.33 3.60
N ILE A 657 20.19 38.47 3.90
CA ILE A 657 20.00 37.93 5.25
C ILE A 657 20.63 36.55 5.30
N THR A 658 21.50 36.34 6.25
CA THR A 658 22.21 35.10 6.51
C THR A 658 21.71 34.48 7.81
N VAL A 659 21.31 33.23 7.76
CA VAL A 659 21.07 32.39 8.94
C VAL A 659 22.28 31.47 9.17
N THR A 660 22.65 31.30 10.45
CA THR A 660 23.75 30.39 10.84
C THR A 660 23.25 29.49 11.97
N THR A 661 23.44 28.17 11.82
CA THR A 661 23.09 27.19 12.86
C THR A 661 24.12 27.17 13.96
N GLU A 662 23.70 26.98 15.21
CA GLU A 662 24.63 26.86 16.35
C GLU A 662 25.39 25.53 16.32
N ASP A 663 24.71 24.49 15.82
CA ASP A 663 25.23 23.13 15.75
C ASP A 663 25.89 22.82 14.40
N GLY A 664 27.03 22.91 14.15
CA GLY A 664 27.72 22.52 12.91
C GLY A 664 27.97 23.65 11.92
N SER A 665 27.69 24.90 12.34
CA SER A 665 28.03 26.10 11.58
C SER A 665 27.57 26.09 10.11
N LYS A 666 26.37 25.62 9.85
CA LYS A 666 25.75 25.66 8.53
C LYS A 666 25.11 27.02 8.32
N THR A 667 25.21 27.55 7.09
CA THR A 667 24.65 28.83 6.72
C THR A 667 23.76 28.74 5.50
N ALA A 668 22.76 29.62 5.43
CA ALA A 668 21.99 29.87 4.23
C ALA A 668 21.68 31.37 4.09
N GLU A 669 21.49 31.80 2.88
CA GLU A 669 21.30 33.20 2.54
C GLU A 669 19.98 33.43 1.82
N CYS A 670 19.34 34.57 2.07
CA CYS A 670 18.18 35.07 1.36
C CYS A 670 18.44 36.49 0.90
N LYS A 671 18.35 36.75 -0.40
CA LYS A 671 18.39 38.11 -0.95
C LYS A 671 17.06 38.83 -0.69
N VAL A 672 17.11 39.98 -0.08
CA VAL A 672 15.92 40.79 0.22
C VAL A 672 15.99 42.07 -0.60
N ASN A 673 14.98 42.23 -1.47
CA ASN A 673 14.82 43.46 -2.27
C ASN A 673 13.68 44.27 -1.66
N CYS A 674 14.02 45.45 -1.18
CA CYS A 674 13.11 46.41 -0.57
C CYS A 674 12.71 47.48 -1.59
N VAL A 675 11.43 47.49 -1.95
CA VAL A 675 10.82 48.48 -2.85
C VAL A 675 9.45 48.90 -2.33
N GLN A 676 8.98 50.06 -2.75
CA GLN A 676 7.60 50.43 -2.43
C GLN A 676 6.66 49.60 -3.35
N TRP A 677 5.73 48.86 -2.77
CA TRP A 677 4.76 48.06 -3.49
C TRP A 677 3.47 48.85 -3.74
N PRO A 678 2.76 48.58 -4.82
CA PRO A 678 1.44 49.16 -5.02
C PRO A 678 0.42 48.61 -4.01
N ASP A 679 -0.44 49.47 -3.49
CA ASP A 679 -1.57 49.09 -2.64
C ASP A 679 -2.73 48.48 -3.46
N ALA A 680 -2.81 48.86 -4.73
CA ALA A 680 -3.78 48.35 -5.68
C ALA A 680 -3.28 48.40 -7.12
N VAL A 681 -3.75 47.49 -7.93
CA VAL A 681 -3.60 47.44 -9.39
C VAL A 681 -4.98 47.48 -10.01
N LYS A 682 -5.18 48.33 -11.00
CA LYS A 682 -6.43 48.41 -11.78
C LYS A 682 -6.10 48.25 -13.27
N LEU A 683 -6.97 47.57 -13.97
CA LEU A 683 -6.99 47.50 -15.41
C LEU A 683 -8.03 48.49 -15.97
N ASP A 684 -7.73 49.09 -17.11
CA ASP A 684 -8.64 49.88 -17.90
C ASP A 684 -9.84 49.08 -18.41
N LEU A 685 -9.61 47.78 -18.69
CA LEU A 685 -10.61 46.83 -19.19
C LEU A 685 -10.69 45.63 -18.24
N THR A 686 -11.90 45.33 -17.79
CA THR A 686 -12.22 44.14 -16.98
C THR A 686 -12.88 43.05 -17.79
N PHE A 687 -13.35 43.40 -19.00
CA PHE A 687 -13.92 42.48 -19.99
C PHE A 687 -13.57 42.96 -21.41
N VAL A 688 -13.22 42.02 -22.27
CA VAL A 688 -12.92 42.25 -23.70
C VAL A 688 -13.51 41.13 -24.55
N SER A 689 -14.28 41.52 -25.61
CA SER A 689 -14.67 40.57 -26.67
C SER A 689 -13.75 40.75 -27.88
N MET A 690 -13.19 39.69 -28.37
CA MET A 690 -12.21 39.71 -29.48
C MET A 690 -12.57 38.70 -30.56
N LYS A 691 -12.16 38.94 -31.78
CA LYS A 691 -12.11 37.89 -32.83
C LYS A 691 -10.74 37.23 -32.87
N PRO A 692 -10.66 35.95 -33.29
CA PRO A 692 -9.37 35.30 -33.48
C PRO A 692 -8.45 36.12 -34.40
N GLY A 693 -7.18 36.23 -34.03
CA GLY A 693 -6.16 37.04 -34.71
C GLY A 693 -6.11 38.52 -34.28
N ASN A 694 -7.10 39.05 -33.56
CA ASN A 694 -7.08 40.41 -33.04
C ASN A 694 -6.17 40.54 -31.84
N THR A 695 -5.66 41.74 -31.62
CA THR A 695 -4.90 42.15 -30.45
C THR A 695 -5.57 43.27 -29.71
N GLN A 696 -5.37 43.30 -28.38
CA GLN A 696 -5.88 44.37 -27.50
C GLN A 696 -4.84 44.70 -26.42
N GLN A 697 -4.55 45.96 -26.24
CA GLN A 697 -3.68 46.45 -25.16
C GLN A 697 -4.48 46.57 -23.85
N LEU A 698 -3.95 46.03 -22.76
CA LEU A 698 -4.39 46.32 -21.39
C LEU A 698 -3.52 47.41 -20.79
N THR A 699 -4.16 48.46 -20.27
CA THR A 699 -3.46 49.55 -19.57
C THR A 699 -3.65 49.38 -18.06
N ILE A 700 -2.59 49.66 -17.32
CA ILE A 700 -2.56 49.49 -15.86
C ILE A 700 -2.43 50.80 -15.18
N THR A 701 -3.14 50.96 -14.05
CA THR A 701 -2.88 51.99 -13.07
C THR A 701 -2.59 51.39 -11.70
N THR A 702 -1.63 51.91 -10.98
CA THR A 702 -1.23 51.50 -9.63
C THR A 702 -1.53 52.60 -8.61
N THR A 703 -1.84 52.21 -7.39
CA THR A 703 -2.02 53.14 -6.30
C THR A 703 -0.98 52.86 -5.21
N PRO A 704 -0.28 53.86 -4.68
CA PRO A 704 -0.31 55.28 -5.06
C PRO A 704 0.41 55.55 -6.40
N ASP A 705 -0.03 56.56 -7.12
CA ASP A 705 0.56 56.93 -8.44
C ASP A 705 2.02 57.40 -8.31
N SER A 706 2.45 57.77 -7.08
CA SER A 706 3.80 58.26 -6.78
C SER A 706 4.91 57.18 -6.90
N ILE A 707 4.55 55.87 -6.98
CA ILE A 707 5.55 54.81 -7.06
C ILE A 707 6.16 54.60 -8.46
N GLY A 708 5.60 55.29 -9.48
CA GLY A 708 6.07 55.19 -10.85
C GLY A 708 5.72 53.86 -11.55
N ALA A 709 6.41 53.55 -12.63
CA ALA A 709 6.16 52.35 -13.37
C ALA A 709 6.61 51.09 -12.59
N VAL A 710 5.68 50.24 -12.23
CA VAL A 710 5.92 48.96 -11.54
C VAL A 710 5.99 47.86 -12.57
N PRO A 711 7.05 47.06 -12.60
CA PRO A 711 7.10 45.86 -13.46
C PRO A 711 6.00 44.88 -13.14
N MET A 712 5.25 44.45 -14.17
CA MET A 712 4.07 43.61 -14.00
C MET A 712 4.32 42.22 -14.65
N LYS A 713 3.68 41.24 -14.04
CA LYS A 713 3.53 39.91 -14.57
C LYS A 713 2.11 39.75 -15.10
N TYR A 714 2.01 39.28 -16.34
CA TYR A 714 0.75 38.95 -16.99
C TYR A 714 0.66 37.44 -17.18
N VAL A 715 -0.47 36.86 -16.85
CA VAL A 715 -0.71 35.41 -16.98
C VAL A 715 -2.10 35.19 -17.56
N SER A 716 -2.18 34.42 -18.61
CA SER A 716 -3.43 33.85 -19.11
C SER A 716 -3.64 32.49 -18.48
N ASP A 717 -4.84 32.19 -18.01
CA ASP A 717 -5.22 30.85 -17.50
C ASP A 717 -5.36 29.84 -18.65
N THR A 718 -5.60 30.31 -19.87
CA THR A 718 -5.77 29.52 -21.08
C THR A 718 -4.96 30.10 -22.26
N PRO A 719 -3.63 29.93 -22.31
CA PRO A 719 -2.76 30.54 -23.32
C PRO A 719 -3.02 30.04 -24.77
N ASP A 720 -3.71 28.93 -24.91
CA ASP A 720 -4.15 28.42 -26.22
C ASP A 720 -5.31 29.23 -26.79
N VAL A 721 -6.06 29.93 -25.94
CA VAL A 721 -7.21 30.77 -26.31
C VAL A 721 -6.76 32.21 -26.51
N VAL A 722 -6.08 32.77 -25.48
CA VAL A 722 -5.54 34.14 -25.51
C VAL A 722 -4.16 34.12 -24.91
N THR A 723 -3.17 34.62 -25.63
CA THR A 723 -1.87 34.94 -25.05
C THR A 723 -1.80 36.39 -24.61
N VAL A 724 -1.00 36.65 -23.60
CA VAL A 724 -0.65 38.00 -23.19
C VAL A 724 0.87 38.14 -23.19
N ASP A 725 1.41 39.21 -23.74
CA ASP A 725 2.85 39.46 -23.72
C ASP A 725 3.27 40.22 -22.45
N LYS A 726 4.57 40.41 -22.27
CA LYS A 726 5.15 41.16 -21.16
C LYS A 726 4.72 42.65 -21.05
N ASN A 727 4.18 43.19 -22.14
CA ASN A 727 3.69 44.58 -22.20
C ASN A 727 2.18 44.68 -22.01
N GLY A 728 1.49 43.55 -21.78
CA GLY A 728 0.04 43.48 -21.60
C GLY A 728 -0.76 43.48 -22.90
N VAL A 729 -0.15 43.14 -24.04
CA VAL A 729 -0.87 43.00 -25.33
C VAL A 729 -1.47 41.59 -25.39
N LEU A 730 -2.79 41.56 -25.44
CA LEU A 730 -3.55 40.31 -25.65
C LEU A 730 -3.53 39.95 -27.13
N THR A 731 -3.47 38.67 -27.43
CA THR A 731 -3.63 38.12 -28.78
C THR A 731 -4.62 36.96 -28.74
N ALA A 732 -5.76 37.11 -29.38
CA ALA A 732 -6.78 36.09 -29.46
C ALA A 732 -6.41 35.00 -30.48
N LYS A 733 -6.50 33.73 -30.10
CA LYS A 733 -6.10 32.58 -30.94
C LYS A 733 -7.26 31.67 -31.33
N LYS A 734 -8.04 31.22 -30.34
CA LYS A 734 -9.13 30.27 -30.53
C LYS A 734 -10.40 30.76 -29.87
N TYR A 735 -11.55 30.32 -30.36
CA TYR A 735 -12.85 30.59 -29.77
C TYR A 735 -12.95 29.95 -28.40
N CYS A 736 -13.03 30.71 -27.33
CA CYS A 736 -13.33 30.34 -25.96
C CYS A 736 -13.16 31.56 -25.06
N GLU A 737 -13.28 31.39 -23.75
CA GLU A 737 -13.00 32.42 -22.76
C GLU A 737 -11.61 32.21 -22.14
N ALA A 738 -10.97 33.28 -21.74
CA ALA A 738 -9.73 33.32 -20.98
C ALA A 738 -9.78 34.37 -19.89
N ILE A 739 -9.12 34.14 -18.77
CA ILE A 739 -8.91 35.14 -17.73
C ILE A 739 -7.45 35.55 -17.74
N ILE A 740 -7.22 36.83 -17.94
CA ILE A 740 -5.87 37.41 -17.84
C ILE A 740 -5.73 37.98 -16.44
N THR A 741 -4.73 37.50 -15.72
CA THR A 741 -4.39 38.00 -14.39
C THR A 741 -3.13 38.85 -14.48
N VAL A 742 -3.18 40.02 -13.86
CA VAL A 742 -2.05 40.96 -13.80
C VAL A 742 -1.68 41.17 -12.35
N SER A 743 -0.40 41.05 -12.04
CA SER A 743 0.14 41.25 -10.69
C SER A 743 1.53 41.89 -10.76
N PRO A 744 1.95 42.64 -9.75
CA PRO A 744 3.32 43.16 -9.69
C PRO A 744 4.36 42.04 -9.60
N LEU A 745 5.48 42.21 -10.27
CA LEU A 745 6.65 41.33 -10.13
C LEU A 745 7.32 41.42 -8.75
N SER A 746 7.02 42.50 -8.00
CA SER A 746 7.53 42.68 -6.65
C SER A 746 7.04 41.65 -5.61
N GLY A 747 6.01 40.88 -5.95
CA GLY A 747 5.39 39.90 -5.02
C GLY A 747 4.26 40.48 -4.16
N ALA A 748 3.86 41.76 -4.42
CA ALA A 748 2.71 42.35 -3.75
C ALA A 748 1.45 41.51 -3.99
N ASP A 749 0.68 41.25 -2.91
CA ASP A 749 -0.57 40.46 -2.98
C ASP A 749 -1.74 41.34 -3.51
N VAL A 750 -1.50 41.98 -4.64
CA VAL A 750 -2.53 42.74 -5.38
C VAL A 750 -2.57 42.24 -6.81
N LYS A 751 -3.77 42.08 -7.34
CA LYS A 751 -3.98 41.61 -8.70
C LYS A 751 -5.22 42.25 -9.31
N ALA A 752 -5.24 42.38 -10.60
CA ALA A 752 -6.41 42.69 -11.39
C ALA A 752 -6.62 41.63 -12.45
N THR A 753 -7.87 41.45 -12.83
CA THR A 753 -8.23 40.44 -13.83
C THR A 753 -9.03 41.05 -14.95
N CYS A 754 -8.82 40.59 -16.17
CA CYS A 754 -9.64 40.89 -17.36
C CYS A 754 -10.16 39.59 -17.91
N LYS A 755 -11.46 39.46 -18.06
CA LYS A 755 -12.09 38.38 -18.77
C LYS A 755 -12.08 38.65 -20.24
N VAL A 756 -11.57 37.74 -21.06
CA VAL A 756 -11.51 37.86 -22.52
C VAL A 756 -12.39 36.78 -23.15
N ALA A 757 -13.38 37.17 -23.91
CA ALA A 757 -14.17 36.28 -24.73
C ALA A 757 -13.68 36.37 -26.18
N VAL A 758 -13.18 35.25 -26.69
CA VAL A 758 -12.81 35.20 -28.13
C VAL A 758 -13.98 34.59 -28.87
N GLU A 759 -14.73 35.45 -29.53
CA GLU A 759 -16.01 35.08 -30.15
C GLU A 759 -16.34 35.93 -31.39
N ILE A 760 -17.13 35.36 -32.29
CA ILE A 760 -17.90 36.12 -33.28
C ILE A 760 -19.33 36.15 -32.77
N PRO A 761 -19.81 37.30 -32.29
CA PRO A 761 -21.15 37.37 -31.71
C PRO A 761 -22.23 37.20 -32.79
N VAL A 762 -23.38 36.65 -32.38
CA VAL A 762 -24.58 36.70 -33.19
C VAL A 762 -25.04 38.18 -33.28
N THR A 763 -25.19 38.68 -34.50
CA THR A 763 -25.63 40.08 -34.73
C THR A 763 -27.10 40.18 -35.07
N SER A 764 -27.65 39.12 -35.69
CA SER A 764 -29.09 39.01 -35.93
C SER A 764 -29.52 37.57 -36.10
N ILE A 765 -30.76 37.27 -35.80
CA ILE A 765 -31.46 36.03 -36.12
C ILE A 765 -32.57 36.39 -37.09
N GLN A 766 -32.85 35.56 -38.06
CA GLN A 766 -33.95 35.71 -38.99
C GLN A 766 -34.70 34.39 -39.15
N LEU A 767 -35.99 34.41 -38.82
CA LEU A 767 -36.92 33.33 -39.08
C LEU A 767 -37.28 33.24 -40.55
N ASP A 768 -37.54 32.06 -41.05
CA ASP A 768 -37.98 31.77 -42.44
C ASP A 768 -39.42 32.18 -42.68
N LYS A 769 -40.16 32.50 -41.56
CA LYS A 769 -41.56 32.92 -41.62
C LYS A 769 -41.88 33.91 -40.53
N ASP A 770 -42.50 35.05 -40.83
CA ASP A 770 -42.93 36.05 -39.90
C ASP A 770 -44.32 35.75 -39.31
N THR A 771 -45.12 34.96 -40.05
CA THR A 771 -46.47 34.60 -39.64
C THR A 771 -46.83 33.21 -40.21
N ILE A 772 -47.45 32.39 -39.38
CA ILE A 772 -48.04 31.10 -39.80
C ILE A 772 -49.48 31.04 -39.34
N CYS A 773 -50.38 30.69 -40.24
CA CYS A 773 -51.80 30.45 -39.98
C CYS A 773 -52.11 28.98 -40.32
N GLN A 774 -52.58 28.21 -39.35
CA GLN A 774 -52.89 26.80 -39.49
C GLN A 774 -54.06 26.35 -38.61
N LYS A 775 -54.65 25.24 -38.94
CA LYS A 775 -55.72 24.61 -38.15
C LYS A 775 -55.17 23.88 -36.94
N PRO A 776 -55.94 23.66 -35.85
CA PRO A 776 -55.53 22.83 -34.72
C PRO A 776 -55.12 21.40 -35.18
N ASN A 777 -54.28 20.74 -34.35
CA ASN A 777 -53.74 19.38 -34.56
C ASN A 777 -52.84 19.23 -35.81
N THR A 778 -52.25 20.35 -36.25
CA THR A 778 -51.26 20.36 -37.31
C THR A 778 -49.91 20.79 -36.79
N PHE A 779 -48.87 20.70 -37.65
CA PHE A 779 -47.51 21.04 -37.29
C PHE A 779 -46.88 21.87 -38.40
N ALA A 780 -45.97 22.76 -38.04
CA ALA A 780 -45.12 23.50 -38.96
C ALA A 780 -43.70 23.53 -38.44
N GLN A 781 -42.71 23.60 -39.33
CA GLN A 781 -41.33 23.81 -38.98
C GLN A 781 -40.96 25.27 -39.18
N LEU A 782 -40.41 25.93 -38.17
CA LEU A 782 -39.68 27.17 -38.27
C LEU A 782 -38.21 26.91 -38.32
N THR A 783 -37.51 27.61 -39.21
CA THR A 783 -36.05 27.59 -39.27
C THR A 783 -35.53 29.00 -39.03
N ALA A 784 -34.42 29.10 -38.29
CA ALA A 784 -33.80 30.37 -37.97
C ALA A 784 -32.41 30.44 -38.59
N THR A 785 -32.13 31.52 -39.31
CA THR A 785 -30.80 31.83 -39.85
C THR A 785 -30.09 32.78 -38.91
N ILE A 786 -28.90 32.43 -38.54
CA ILE A 786 -28.02 33.20 -37.66
C ILE A 786 -27.05 33.99 -38.53
N ASN A 787 -26.86 35.26 -38.22
CA ASN A 787 -25.86 36.12 -38.87
C ASN A 787 -24.91 36.71 -37.80
N PRO A 788 -23.58 36.74 -38.07
CA PRO A 788 -22.97 36.07 -39.21
C PRO A 788 -23.05 34.56 -39.08
N GLY A 789 -23.05 33.82 -40.20
CA GLY A 789 -23.19 32.36 -40.18
C GLY A 789 -22.02 31.60 -39.54
N ASP A 790 -20.92 32.29 -39.27
CA ASP A 790 -19.76 31.80 -38.55
C ASP A 790 -19.76 32.28 -37.07
N ALA A 791 -20.89 32.72 -36.53
CA ALA A 791 -21.00 33.11 -35.10
C ALA A 791 -20.55 31.94 -34.19
N THR A 792 -19.82 32.26 -33.15
CA THR A 792 -19.14 31.25 -32.27
C THR A 792 -20.14 30.35 -31.56
N PHE A 793 -21.23 30.92 -31.10
CA PHE A 793 -22.28 30.24 -30.34
C PHE A 793 -23.59 30.34 -31.12
N GLN A 794 -23.97 29.27 -31.81
CA GLN A 794 -25.17 29.22 -32.61
C GLN A 794 -26.36 28.54 -31.94
N GLU A 795 -26.26 28.28 -30.65
CA GLU A 795 -27.33 27.62 -29.89
C GLU A 795 -28.54 28.57 -29.75
N LEU A 796 -29.70 28.05 -30.14
CA LEU A 796 -30.96 28.74 -30.07
C LEU A 796 -31.88 28.15 -29.03
N THR A 797 -32.68 29.00 -28.42
CA THR A 797 -33.80 28.59 -27.55
C THR A 797 -35.11 29.08 -28.14
N TRP A 798 -36.12 28.21 -28.14
CA TRP A 798 -37.43 28.48 -28.69
C TRP A 798 -38.45 28.54 -27.59
N LYS A 799 -39.32 29.52 -27.62
CA LYS A 799 -40.38 29.72 -26.65
C LYS A 799 -41.67 30.23 -27.26
N SER A 800 -42.78 29.63 -26.89
CA SER A 800 -44.10 30.20 -27.22
C SER A 800 -44.54 31.17 -26.12
N THR A 801 -45.10 32.34 -26.47
CA THR A 801 -45.63 33.29 -25.50
C THR A 801 -46.93 32.84 -24.83
N SER A 802 -47.62 31.89 -25.43
CA SER A 802 -48.78 31.21 -24.87
C SER A 802 -48.80 29.73 -25.27
N MET A 803 -48.68 28.85 -24.31
CA MET A 803 -48.62 27.41 -24.54
C MET A 803 -50.00 26.77 -24.77
N SER A 804 -51.08 27.49 -24.57
CA SER A 804 -52.43 26.96 -24.78
C SER A 804 -52.76 26.84 -26.29
N PRO A 805 -52.59 27.86 -27.13
CA PRO A 805 -52.80 27.72 -28.55
C PRO A 805 -51.63 27.04 -29.30
N VAL A 806 -50.40 27.23 -28.81
CA VAL A 806 -49.20 26.86 -29.55
C VAL A 806 -48.10 26.33 -28.66
N ARG A 807 -47.52 25.22 -29.01
CA ARG A 807 -46.27 24.69 -28.42
C ARG A 807 -45.16 24.69 -29.45
N VAL A 808 -43.96 24.98 -29.00
CA VAL A 808 -42.74 24.87 -29.83
C VAL A 808 -41.72 23.96 -29.16
N SER A 809 -41.12 23.10 -29.91
CA SER A 809 -40.01 22.23 -29.47
C SER A 809 -38.67 22.95 -29.57
N SER A 810 -37.63 22.35 -28.99
CA SER A 810 -36.26 22.89 -28.98
C SER A 810 -35.60 22.98 -30.35
N ASP A 811 -36.13 22.31 -31.38
CA ASP A 811 -35.70 22.31 -32.79
C ASP A 811 -36.58 23.20 -33.69
N GLY A 812 -37.52 23.99 -33.11
CA GLY A 812 -38.38 24.95 -33.82
C GLY A 812 -39.62 24.31 -34.46
N LYS A 813 -40.00 23.08 -34.13
CA LYS A 813 -41.24 22.46 -34.58
C LYS A 813 -42.39 23.02 -33.77
N VAL A 814 -43.32 23.70 -34.47
CA VAL A 814 -44.51 24.36 -33.92
C VAL A 814 -45.68 23.39 -34.00
N SER A 815 -46.36 23.17 -32.88
CA SER A 815 -47.59 22.39 -32.79
C SER A 815 -48.75 23.30 -32.54
N PHE A 816 -49.80 23.27 -33.40
CA PHE A 816 -50.99 24.05 -33.29
C PHE A 816 -52.03 23.25 -32.47
N VAL A 817 -52.31 23.76 -31.26
CA VAL A 817 -53.04 22.96 -30.24
C VAL A 817 -54.52 23.36 -30.20
N ARG A 818 -54.83 24.67 -30.08
CA ARG A 818 -56.18 25.19 -29.95
C ARG A 818 -56.29 26.55 -30.68
N PRO A 819 -57.48 26.92 -31.18
CA PRO A 819 -57.68 28.25 -31.79
C PRO A 819 -57.19 29.41 -30.92
N GLY A 820 -56.52 30.37 -31.52
CA GLY A 820 -55.95 31.49 -30.81
C GLY A 820 -54.70 32.06 -31.44
N LYS A 821 -54.10 33.06 -30.83
CA LYS A 821 -52.85 33.67 -31.29
C LYS A 821 -51.75 33.46 -30.23
N SER A 822 -50.57 33.22 -30.70
CA SER A 822 -49.36 33.17 -29.89
C SER A 822 -48.17 33.62 -30.71
N ASN A 823 -47.09 34.06 -30.09
CA ASN A 823 -45.85 34.31 -30.79
C ASN A 823 -44.89 33.16 -30.42
N VAL A 824 -44.15 32.68 -31.40
CA VAL A 824 -43.00 31.84 -31.19
C VAL A 824 -41.75 32.72 -31.32
N VAL A 825 -41.01 32.82 -30.24
CA VAL A 825 -39.76 33.59 -30.15
C VAL A 825 -38.58 32.65 -30.14
N VAL A 826 -37.66 32.86 -31.08
CA VAL A 826 -36.36 32.26 -31.04
C VAL A 826 -35.35 33.24 -30.42
N THR A 827 -34.46 32.74 -29.59
CA THR A 827 -33.47 33.59 -28.92
C THR A 827 -32.10 32.89 -29.00
N SER A 828 -31.07 33.63 -29.39
CA SER A 828 -29.70 33.11 -29.24
C SER A 828 -29.42 32.92 -27.73
N LYS A 829 -28.96 31.76 -27.39
CA LYS A 829 -28.64 31.42 -25.98
C LYS A 829 -27.60 32.35 -25.39
N TYR A 830 -26.69 32.82 -26.24
CA TYR A 830 -25.64 33.76 -25.90
C TYR A 830 -25.89 35.08 -26.67
N GLY A 831 -25.89 36.19 -25.96
CA GLY A 831 -26.15 37.51 -26.52
C GLY A 831 -27.62 37.95 -26.52
N GLY A 832 -28.59 37.07 -26.36
CA GLY A 832 -30.01 37.41 -26.19
C GLY A 832 -30.68 38.00 -27.43
N ILE A 833 -30.10 37.86 -28.61
CA ILE A 833 -30.69 38.32 -29.89
C ILE A 833 -31.94 37.47 -30.19
N THR A 834 -33.02 38.10 -30.59
CA THR A 834 -34.29 37.41 -30.78
C THR A 834 -34.89 37.72 -32.14
N ASP A 835 -35.71 36.79 -32.64
CA ASP A 835 -36.67 37.00 -33.70
C ASP A 835 -38.02 36.32 -33.36
N THR A 836 -39.09 36.73 -33.99
CA THR A 836 -40.43 36.34 -33.60
C THR A 836 -41.33 36.03 -34.78
N CYS A 837 -41.99 34.90 -34.75
CA CYS A 837 -43.02 34.52 -35.69
C CYS A 837 -44.41 34.56 -35.03
N VAL A 838 -45.34 35.22 -35.65
CA VAL A 838 -46.76 35.28 -35.21
C VAL A 838 -47.45 33.98 -35.65
N ILE A 839 -48.04 33.30 -34.71
CA ILE A 839 -48.78 32.06 -34.97
C ILE A 839 -50.27 32.32 -34.75
N ILE A 840 -51.05 31.98 -35.73
CA ILE A 840 -52.53 32.06 -35.70
C ILE A 840 -53.06 30.63 -35.87
N VAL A 841 -53.77 30.16 -34.89
CA VAL A 841 -54.48 28.88 -35.00
C VAL A 841 -55.97 29.17 -35.29
N ASP A 842 -56.38 28.87 -36.48
CA ASP A 842 -57.73 29.07 -36.90
C ASP A 842 -58.72 28.12 -36.25
N SER A 843 -59.92 28.53 -36.05
CA SER A 843 -61.00 27.66 -35.62
C SER A 843 -61.50 26.73 -36.73
N ILE A 844 -61.80 25.53 -36.36
CA ILE A 844 -62.53 24.59 -37.22
C ILE A 844 -64.01 24.76 -36.86
N HIS A 845 -64.76 25.24 -37.79
CA HIS A 845 -66.21 25.49 -37.57
C HIS A 845 -66.97 24.16 -37.76
N VAL A 846 -68.03 24.00 -36.97
CA VAL A 846 -69.00 22.92 -37.15
C VAL A 846 -69.73 23.17 -38.44
N GLU A 847 -69.69 22.25 -39.36
CA GLU A 847 -70.40 22.30 -40.63
C GLU A 847 -71.75 21.62 -40.57
N SER A 848 -71.90 20.62 -39.76
CA SER A 848 -73.15 19.90 -39.51
C SER A 848 -73.17 19.27 -38.15
N PHE A 849 -74.35 19.08 -37.57
CA PHE A 849 -74.53 18.29 -36.37
C PHE A 849 -75.86 17.44 -36.47
N GLU A 850 -75.85 16.30 -35.83
CA GLU A 850 -76.94 15.37 -35.77
C GLU A 850 -77.09 14.82 -34.36
N LEU A 851 -78.30 14.58 -33.88
CA LEU A 851 -78.55 13.89 -32.63
C LEU A 851 -78.35 12.42 -32.81
N LYS A 852 -77.64 11.81 -31.87
CA LYS A 852 -77.39 10.39 -31.87
C LYS A 852 -78.67 9.57 -31.65
N GLN A 853 -79.57 10.15 -30.98
CA GLN A 853 -80.91 9.59 -30.64
C GLN A 853 -81.99 10.56 -30.97
N HIS A 854 -82.96 10.16 -31.77
CA HIS A 854 -84.14 11.01 -32.11
C HIS A 854 -85.36 10.82 -31.19
N GLU A 855 -85.25 9.78 -30.36
CA GLU A 855 -86.32 9.54 -29.32
C GLU A 855 -85.60 9.13 -27.99
N MET A 856 -86.07 9.63 -26.90
CA MET A 856 -85.64 9.33 -25.57
C MET A 856 -86.81 9.19 -24.64
N THR A 857 -86.94 8.08 -23.98
CA THR A 857 -87.92 7.85 -22.91
C THR A 857 -87.32 8.16 -21.55
N ILE A 858 -87.83 9.07 -20.78
CA ILE A 858 -87.39 9.48 -19.46
C ILE A 858 -88.47 9.24 -18.46
N ASP A 859 -88.19 8.54 -17.38
CA ASP A 859 -89.06 8.35 -16.25
C ASP A 859 -89.30 9.66 -15.51
N ILE A 860 -90.48 9.79 -14.93
CA ILE A 860 -90.84 10.95 -14.13
C ILE A 860 -89.80 11.19 -13.00
N SER A 861 -89.28 12.41 -12.92
CA SER A 861 -88.20 12.81 -12.00
C SER A 861 -86.75 12.34 -12.32
N LYS A 862 -86.47 11.79 -13.46
CA LYS A 862 -85.11 11.53 -13.97
C LYS A 862 -84.73 12.55 -15.06
N SER A 863 -83.46 12.77 -15.27
CA SER A 863 -82.93 13.55 -16.40
C SER A 863 -82.23 12.67 -17.38
N GLY A 864 -82.36 12.91 -18.63
CA GLY A 864 -81.68 12.32 -19.75
C GLY A 864 -80.78 13.31 -20.44
N ARG A 865 -79.64 12.90 -20.93
CA ARG A 865 -78.71 13.74 -21.68
C ARG A 865 -78.83 13.33 -23.14
N LEU A 866 -79.06 14.28 -24.03
CA LEU A 866 -79.01 14.12 -25.48
C LEU A 866 -77.57 14.21 -25.92
N GLU A 867 -77.16 13.26 -26.71
CA GLU A 867 -75.84 13.25 -27.33
C GLU A 867 -76.00 13.55 -28.83
N TRP A 868 -75.09 14.34 -29.33
CA TRP A 868 -75.05 14.68 -30.75
C TRP A 868 -73.68 14.34 -31.35
N ILE A 869 -73.59 14.17 -32.62
CA ILE A 869 -72.42 14.04 -33.48
C ILE A 869 -72.35 15.30 -34.32
N TYR A 870 -71.18 15.84 -34.45
CA TYR A 870 -70.97 17.00 -35.35
C TYR A 870 -69.81 16.70 -36.28
N ALA A 871 -69.81 17.32 -37.43
CA ALA A 871 -68.71 17.17 -38.42
C ALA A 871 -68.17 18.55 -38.72
N PRO A 872 -66.90 18.71 -38.88
CA PRO A 872 -65.91 17.62 -38.62
C PRO A 872 -65.75 17.32 -37.13
N ASP A 873 -65.34 16.14 -36.73
CA ASP A 873 -65.20 15.67 -35.34
C ASP A 873 -64.22 16.50 -34.50
N ASP A 874 -63.26 17.15 -35.13
CA ASP A 874 -62.23 18.00 -34.54
C ASP A 874 -62.62 19.50 -34.56
N ALA A 875 -63.89 19.86 -34.72
CA ALA A 875 -64.35 21.25 -34.64
C ALA A 875 -63.95 21.91 -33.33
N SER A 876 -63.43 23.12 -33.45
CA SER A 876 -62.87 23.85 -32.27
C SER A 876 -63.95 24.53 -31.40
N GLN A 877 -65.20 24.62 -31.96
CA GLN A 877 -66.37 25.13 -31.24
C GLN A 877 -67.37 24.02 -31.05
N THR A 878 -67.60 23.63 -29.86
CA THR A 878 -68.71 22.79 -29.46
C THR A 878 -69.92 23.64 -29.15
N MET A 879 -71.11 23.17 -29.50
CA MET A 879 -72.34 23.89 -29.07
C MET A 879 -72.39 24.03 -27.56
N PRO A 880 -72.82 25.18 -27.02
CA PRO A 880 -73.02 25.30 -25.58
C PRO A 880 -74.01 24.23 -25.12
N ASP A 881 -73.75 23.68 -23.91
CA ASP A 881 -74.72 22.77 -23.28
C ASP A 881 -76.12 23.32 -23.34
N GLY A 882 -76.89 22.75 -24.24
CA GLY A 882 -78.32 23.20 -24.36
C GLY A 882 -79.09 22.87 -23.06
N ARG A 883 -79.60 23.91 -22.43
CA ARG A 883 -80.66 23.73 -21.47
C ARG A 883 -81.99 23.77 -22.20
#